data_d572708ff9ddcc1e89e6c22a20f4f4b7
#
_entry.id   d572708ff9ddcc1e89e6c22a20f4f4b7
#
_cell.length_a   1.000
_cell.length_b   1.000
_cell.length_c   1.000
_cell.angle_alpha   90.00
_cell.angle_beta   90.00
_cell.angle_gamma   90.00
#
_symmetry.space_group_name_H-M   'P 1'
#
loop_
_entity.id
_entity.type
_entity.pdbx_description
1 polymer ?
#
loop_
_entity_poly.entity_id
_entity_poly.type
_entity_poly.pdbx_seq_one_letter_code
_entity_poly.pdbx_strand_id
1 'polypeptide(L)'
;MPSTKKLLQAAAGNAGGDPLYVEDVFSTYLYTGTGSSNPINNGIALGDTNYGASVEFNGTSDSLTRASDFSGNANANSFTFSCWCFKAVDGVTLRIFTNGQSSGTDSGLVVYAGNNALVFIARNSSDQTIFSAYAYTNILPLNVWTNVLISVDLSSASNRYIYMNDVDVTSSFTFSQYTNGYINFTTTTQNIGKADGISSQLWQGKLSSLFLDYTYRDLSVTSNRRLFITADGQPAANQASLNPIMFMPLDDTNAIGKNLGTGGDFTANGPPTALSQGGPYIEAGYGEGGLVWGKRRNLGNSHFLINTVNGIASRLESDGTGAATDKSTSFTSFNSNGFTVATGDNEFNNANGTYASWTFRKAPKFFDIQTWSGNDVQGREISHALGSTPACIICKDLSNSTNWIVYHSGLPGNATKALYLNTTDSAVTASLFWDDTVPTDSVFTIGDFSSINASGRNYVAYIFASDAGGYGDDGDENIIKCGLFTEENADVAVDVGFEPQWLITKRLDGTGDWNIYDNMRGFPADPSTVTYLSANLNAAETTNQFSFARVTSSGFIWKYGSSANNAQYIYIAIRRPMKTPTAGTEVFNGDYSNAGFTAGFPVDLAFMKNLYTAVSTDWETGTRLLGATRLATTSTAAEAADSDFVFDSMTGWYTASPPVDNQSWMFKRATGFMDVIAYRGNESGTFQAVPHNLTVIPELVMIKPRNTGDAWQGGSQFGATQYAFMAFNSSNGYGLRNYNSGYGDYYSAPTSTAVNVLGSLRDENTDFVGYLFATLAGVSKVGTYTGTGANLNVDCGFTGGARFILIKRTDSSGDWYVYDSILGISVGSSPYLLLNSTAAQVSGTGYID
;
A
#
# COMPACT_ATOMS: atom_id res chain seq x y z
N MET A 1 11.32 22.36 4.34
CA MET A 1 10.29 23.33 3.86
C MET A 1 9.44 22.55 2.86
N PRO A 2 8.10 22.63 2.90
CA PRO A 2 7.26 21.98 1.87
C PRO A 2 7.67 22.54 0.51
N SER A 3 7.71 21.71 -0.51
CA SER A 3 8.04 22.15 -1.86
C SER A 3 7.04 23.21 -2.34
N THR A 4 7.49 24.12 -3.18
CA THR A 4 6.63 25.15 -3.79
C THR A 4 5.44 24.55 -4.54
N LYS A 5 5.54 23.28 -5.01
CA LYS A 5 4.45 22.49 -5.63
C LYS A 5 3.36 22.13 -4.61
N LYS A 6 3.69 21.70 -3.39
CA LYS A 6 2.68 21.44 -2.32
C LYS A 6 1.88 22.68 -1.96
N LEU A 7 2.51 23.84 -1.98
CA LEU A 7 1.81 25.13 -1.80
C LEU A 7 0.89 25.48 -2.97
N LEU A 8 1.26 25.09 -4.20
CA LEU A 8 0.42 25.29 -5.40
C LEU A 8 -0.73 24.27 -5.46
N GLN A 9 -0.53 23.03 -5.02
CA GLN A 9 -1.61 22.03 -4.91
C GLN A 9 -2.65 22.44 -3.86
N ALA A 10 -2.22 22.96 -2.70
CA ALA A 10 -3.11 23.53 -1.70
C ALA A 10 -3.90 24.73 -2.25
N ALA A 11 -3.27 25.57 -3.09
CA ALA A 11 -3.94 26.70 -3.73
C ALA A 11 -4.90 26.30 -4.87
N ALA A 12 -4.73 25.10 -5.44
CA ALA A 12 -5.61 24.56 -6.51
C ALA A 12 -6.81 23.75 -5.97
N GLY A 13 -7.07 23.76 -4.67
CA GLY A 13 -8.22 23.07 -4.06
C GLY A 13 -8.02 21.57 -3.81
N ASN A 14 -6.83 21.03 -4.08
CA ASN A 14 -6.46 19.66 -3.76
C ASN A 14 -5.76 19.61 -2.38
N ALA A 15 -6.32 20.30 -1.41
CA ALA A 15 -5.75 20.42 -0.08
C ALA A 15 -6.23 19.28 0.82
N GLY A 16 -5.36 18.32 1.11
CA GLY A 16 -5.43 17.68 2.40
C GLY A 16 -5.49 16.17 2.52
N GLY A 17 -5.40 15.38 1.45
CA GLY A 17 -5.13 13.94 1.60
C GLY A 17 -3.62 13.67 1.69
N ASP A 18 -3.21 12.66 2.46
CA ASP A 18 -1.85 12.14 2.40
C ASP A 18 -1.55 11.65 0.97
N PRO A 19 -0.29 11.78 0.48
CA PRO A 19 0.07 11.27 -0.84
C PRO A 19 -0.28 9.79 -0.98
N LEU A 20 -0.92 9.41 -2.10
CA LEU A 20 -1.14 8.00 -2.44
C LEU A 20 0.07 7.45 -3.17
N TYR A 21 0.42 6.22 -2.85
CA TYR A 21 1.50 5.47 -3.50
C TYR A 21 0.96 4.17 -4.10
N VAL A 22 1.72 3.55 -4.99
CA VAL A 22 1.31 2.26 -5.57
C VAL A 22 1.10 1.19 -4.49
N GLU A 23 1.88 1.22 -3.41
CA GLU A 23 1.77 0.32 -2.27
C GLU A 23 0.44 0.43 -1.51
N ASP A 24 -0.25 1.56 -1.64
CA ASP A 24 -1.55 1.78 -0.99
C ASP A 24 -2.71 1.18 -1.81
N VAL A 25 -2.48 0.89 -3.11
CA VAL A 25 -3.54 0.49 -4.04
C VAL A 25 -3.28 -0.83 -4.77
N PHE A 26 -2.02 -1.31 -4.80
CA PHE A 26 -1.67 -2.55 -5.48
C PHE A 26 -0.60 -3.34 -4.71
N SER A 27 -0.79 -4.65 -4.65
CA SER A 27 0.20 -5.57 -4.07
C SER A 27 0.30 -6.85 -4.89
N THR A 28 1.53 -7.28 -5.12
CA THR A 28 1.87 -8.66 -5.48
C THR A 28 2.30 -9.39 -4.22
N TYR A 29 1.62 -10.46 -3.86
CA TYR A 29 1.89 -11.18 -2.62
C TYR A 29 1.95 -12.70 -2.83
N LEU A 30 3.02 -13.31 -2.31
CA LEU A 30 3.22 -14.76 -2.31
C LEU A 30 2.89 -15.33 -0.93
N TYR A 31 2.18 -16.46 -0.90
CA TYR A 31 1.91 -17.16 0.35
C TYR A 31 1.93 -18.68 0.17
N THR A 32 2.17 -19.36 1.27
CA THR A 32 2.06 -20.82 1.36
C THR A 32 0.77 -21.17 2.07
N GLY A 33 0.02 -22.09 1.49
CA GLY A 33 -1.21 -22.58 2.09
C GLY A 33 -0.93 -23.37 3.36
N THR A 34 -1.76 -23.15 4.37
CA THR A 34 -1.65 -23.78 5.69
C THR A 34 -2.61 -24.94 5.89
N GLY A 35 -3.64 -25.05 5.04
CA GLY A 35 -4.75 -25.99 5.24
C GLY A 35 -5.69 -25.61 6.39
N SER A 36 -5.53 -24.43 6.97
CA SER A 36 -6.35 -23.87 8.04
C SER A 36 -6.61 -22.39 7.78
N SER A 37 -7.41 -21.72 8.60
CA SER A 37 -7.62 -20.25 8.45
C SER A 37 -6.28 -19.52 8.36
N ASN A 38 -6.09 -18.76 7.29
CA ASN A 38 -4.85 -18.11 6.91
C ASN A 38 -5.10 -16.66 6.50
N PRO A 39 -4.86 -15.69 7.38
CA PRO A 39 -4.89 -14.26 7.03
C PRO A 39 -3.71 -13.91 6.11
N ILE A 40 -3.99 -13.35 4.97
CA ILE A 40 -3.01 -12.89 3.99
C ILE A 40 -2.85 -11.38 4.14
N ASN A 41 -1.82 -10.96 4.86
CA ASN A 41 -1.55 -9.56 5.19
C ASN A 41 -0.64 -8.94 4.11
N ASN A 42 -1.24 -8.50 3.03
CA ASN A 42 -0.55 -8.01 1.84
C ASN A 42 -0.42 -6.47 1.76
N GLY A 43 -0.82 -5.76 2.81
CA GLY A 43 -0.71 -4.31 2.90
C GLY A 43 -1.89 -3.54 2.31
N ILE A 44 -2.81 -4.21 1.58
CA ILE A 44 -3.92 -3.54 0.89
C ILE A 44 -5.22 -3.66 1.69
N ALA A 45 -5.77 -2.54 2.07
CA ALA A 45 -7.07 -2.46 2.72
C ALA A 45 -8.21 -2.59 1.70
N LEU A 46 -8.84 -3.77 1.63
CA LEU A 46 -10.00 -4.03 0.79
C LEU A 46 -11.30 -4.07 1.58
N GLY A 47 -11.22 -4.57 2.78
CA GLY A 47 -12.33 -4.68 3.70
C GLY A 47 -12.10 -3.76 4.88
N ASP A 48 -13.18 -3.19 5.33
CA ASP A 48 -13.19 -2.45 6.56
C ASP A 48 -13.32 -3.43 7.73
N THR A 49 -12.32 -3.47 8.57
CA THR A 49 -12.41 -4.18 9.84
C THR A 49 -12.44 -3.24 11.03
N ASN A 50 -12.15 -1.93 10.84
CA ASN A 50 -12.08 -1.02 11.98
C ASN A 50 -12.56 0.41 11.73
N TYR A 51 -12.92 0.83 10.50
CA TYR A 51 -13.23 2.24 10.23
C TYR A 51 -14.58 2.53 9.56
N GLY A 52 -15.32 1.57 9.06
CA GLY A 52 -16.70 1.73 8.61
C GLY A 52 -17.69 1.02 9.51
N ALA A 53 -17.22 0.58 10.66
CA ALA A 53 -18.08 -0.06 11.65
C ALA A 53 -19.00 0.98 12.29
N SER A 54 -20.18 0.54 12.58
CA SER A 54 -21.19 1.29 13.28
C SER A 54 -22.03 0.34 14.13
N VAL A 55 -22.73 0.89 15.07
CA VAL A 55 -23.72 0.13 15.82
C VAL A 55 -25.11 0.54 15.36
N GLU A 56 -25.91 -0.44 14.93
CA GLU A 56 -27.30 -0.26 14.55
C GLU A 56 -28.21 -0.50 15.76
N PHE A 57 -29.14 0.42 15.97
CA PHE A 57 -30.16 0.40 16.99
C PHE A 57 -31.54 0.21 16.34
N ASN A 58 -32.33 -0.74 16.84
CA ASN A 58 -33.60 -1.13 16.25
C ASN A 58 -34.77 -0.21 16.55
N GLY A 59 -34.60 0.81 17.44
CA GLY A 59 -35.65 1.73 17.86
C GLY A 59 -36.68 1.15 18.81
N THR A 60 -36.52 -0.09 19.31
CA THR A 60 -37.50 -0.78 20.18
C THR A 60 -36.91 -1.28 21.48
N SER A 61 -35.67 -1.73 21.51
CA SER A 61 -35.05 -2.33 22.71
C SER A 61 -33.58 -1.93 22.86
N ASP A 62 -32.93 -1.52 21.82
CA ASP A 62 -31.48 -1.38 21.78
C ASP A 62 -30.98 -0.11 22.44
N SER A 63 -29.96 -0.25 23.27
CA SER A 63 -29.30 0.89 23.94
C SER A 63 -27.96 0.47 24.54
N LEU A 64 -27.09 1.46 24.78
CA LEU A 64 -25.93 1.31 25.64
C LEU A 64 -26.14 2.10 26.93
N THR A 65 -25.94 1.47 28.08
CA THR A 65 -26.21 2.06 29.39
C THR A 65 -25.01 1.90 30.29
N ARG A 66 -24.72 2.95 31.05
CA ARG A 66 -23.84 2.92 32.19
C ARG A 66 -24.64 3.32 33.44
N ALA A 67 -24.82 2.43 34.39
CA ALA A 67 -25.58 2.64 35.62
C ALA A 67 -24.71 3.21 36.77
N SER A 68 -23.70 4.00 36.42
CA SER A 68 -22.82 4.69 37.36
C SER A 68 -22.26 5.94 36.70
N ASP A 69 -21.82 6.89 37.52
CA ASP A 69 -21.12 8.07 37.03
C ASP A 69 -19.85 7.72 36.23
N PHE A 70 -19.42 8.60 35.34
CA PHE A 70 -18.13 8.45 34.68
C PHE A 70 -16.98 8.49 35.70
N SER A 71 -15.99 7.65 35.53
CA SER A 71 -14.78 7.67 36.36
C SER A 71 -14.03 9.00 36.22
N GLY A 72 -13.71 9.67 37.33
CA GLY A 72 -13.01 10.96 37.28
C GLY A 72 -13.87 12.14 36.83
N ASN A 73 -15.19 12.00 36.89
CA ASN A 73 -16.15 13.01 36.43
C ASN A 73 -16.17 14.26 37.28
N ALA A 74 -16.51 15.41 36.68
CA ALA A 74 -16.72 16.69 37.35
C ALA A 74 -17.73 17.56 36.58
N ASN A 75 -18.43 18.43 37.28
CA ASN A 75 -19.28 19.42 36.62
C ASN A 75 -18.43 20.49 35.95
N ALA A 76 -18.81 20.91 34.76
CA ALA A 76 -18.09 21.89 33.96
C ALA A 76 -19.03 22.89 33.30
N ASN A 77 -18.53 24.08 32.98
CA ASN A 77 -19.28 25.11 32.26
C ASN A 77 -19.05 25.07 30.75
N SER A 78 -18.26 24.10 30.26
CA SER A 78 -17.95 23.90 28.87
C SER A 78 -18.01 22.44 28.48
N PHE A 79 -18.19 22.18 27.18
CA PHE A 79 -18.08 20.84 26.60
C PHE A 79 -17.83 20.90 25.09
N THR A 80 -17.26 19.82 24.58
CA THR A 80 -17.26 19.46 23.14
C THR A 80 -17.92 18.09 23.00
N PHE A 81 -18.95 18.00 22.17
CA PHE A 81 -19.60 16.72 21.80
C PHE A 81 -19.51 16.50 20.28
N SER A 82 -19.18 15.30 19.88
CA SER A 82 -19.20 14.88 18.48
C SER A 82 -19.84 13.51 18.33
N CYS A 83 -20.57 13.30 17.27
CA CYS A 83 -21.03 11.97 16.87
C CYS A 83 -21.27 11.89 15.35
N TRP A 84 -21.18 10.70 14.83
CA TRP A 84 -21.70 10.35 13.52
C TRP A 84 -23.01 9.61 13.71
N CYS A 85 -24.06 10.08 13.05
CA CYS A 85 -25.39 9.50 13.17
C CYS A 85 -26.03 9.31 11.77
N PHE A 86 -26.69 8.17 11.64
CA PHE A 86 -27.51 7.80 10.49
C PHE A 86 -28.93 7.55 10.99
N LYS A 87 -29.82 8.50 10.72
CA LYS A 87 -31.21 8.45 11.18
C LYS A 87 -32.07 7.64 10.20
N ALA A 88 -32.75 6.60 10.66
CA ALA A 88 -33.53 5.70 9.81
C ALA A 88 -35.04 6.03 9.78
N VAL A 89 -35.53 6.89 10.68
CA VAL A 89 -36.96 7.22 10.81
C VAL A 89 -37.18 8.69 11.15
N ASP A 90 -38.28 9.26 10.66
CA ASP A 90 -38.76 10.60 11.02
C ASP A 90 -40.07 10.57 11.86
N GLY A 91 -40.45 11.73 12.37
CA GLY A 91 -41.71 11.91 13.08
C GLY A 91 -41.74 11.44 14.52
N VAL A 92 -40.63 10.93 15.04
CA VAL A 92 -40.47 10.47 16.41
C VAL A 92 -39.26 11.13 17.09
N THR A 93 -39.28 11.21 18.42
CA THR A 93 -38.12 11.68 19.18
C THR A 93 -37.14 10.55 19.38
N LEU A 94 -35.91 10.76 18.95
CA LEU A 94 -34.82 9.77 18.97
C LEU A 94 -33.66 10.30 19.83
N ARG A 95 -33.29 9.58 20.90
CA ARG A 95 -32.16 9.97 21.77
C ARG A 95 -30.83 9.47 21.20
N ILE A 96 -29.87 10.37 21.07
CA ILE A 96 -28.50 10.04 20.75
C ILE A 96 -27.70 9.79 22.03
N PHE A 97 -27.72 10.76 22.95
CA PHE A 97 -26.98 10.69 24.20
C PHE A 97 -27.82 11.35 25.32
N THR A 98 -27.81 10.77 26.51
CA THR A 98 -28.46 11.31 27.70
C THR A 98 -27.58 11.06 28.91
N ASN A 99 -27.20 12.14 29.60
CA ASN A 99 -26.52 12.09 30.88
C ASN A 99 -27.50 12.48 31.96
N GLY A 100 -27.86 11.51 32.77
CA GLY A 100 -28.75 11.73 33.95
C GLY A 100 -30.00 10.84 34.01
N GLN A 101 -30.61 10.79 35.19
CA GLN A 101 -31.79 10.02 35.47
C GLN A 101 -33.04 10.85 35.19
N SER A 102 -34.04 10.25 34.54
CA SER A 102 -35.29 10.95 34.31
C SER A 102 -36.53 10.20 34.81
N SER A 103 -37.27 10.88 35.60
CA SER A 103 -38.73 10.71 35.71
C SER A 103 -39.44 11.92 35.07
N GLY A 104 -39.05 12.25 33.79
CA GLY A 104 -39.63 13.39 33.07
C GLY A 104 -38.71 14.61 32.89
N THR A 105 -37.56 14.68 33.57
CA THR A 105 -36.55 15.73 33.44
C THR A 105 -35.17 15.10 33.35
N ASP A 106 -34.60 15.14 32.18
CA ASP A 106 -33.20 14.72 31.99
C ASP A 106 -32.27 15.75 32.65
N SER A 107 -31.39 15.35 33.56
CA SER A 107 -30.35 16.22 34.11
C SER A 107 -29.04 16.02 33.36
N GLY A 108 -28.20 17.06 33.23
CA GLY A 108 -26.95 17.04 32.50
C GLY A 108 -27.11 17.36 31.02
N LEU A 109 -26.28 16.73 30.15
CA LEU A 109 -26.31 16.95 28.71
C LEU A 109 -27.23 15.94 28.01
N VAL A 110 -28.11 16.45 27.18
CA VAL A 110 -29.04 15.67 26.35
C VAL A 110 -28.89 16.08 24.89
N VAL A 111 -28.72 15.10 24.01
CA VAL A 111 -28.69 15.27 22.56
C VAL A 111 -29.73 14.36 21.93
N TYR A 112 -30.68 14.95 21.19
CA TYR A 112 -31.71 14.18 20.51
C TYR A 112 -32.17 14.77 19.19
N ALA A 113 -32.67 13.90 18.29
CA ALA A 113 -33.41 14.28 17.09
C ALA A 113 -34.90 14.09 17.32
N GLY A 114 -35.75 15.06 16.99
CA GLY A 114 -37.19 14.96 17.15
C GLY A 114 -37.92 15.81 16.14
N ASN A 115 -38.99 15.28 15.51
CA ASN A 115 -39.79 15.99 14.51
C ASN A 115 -38.96 16.76 13.46
N ASN A 116 -37.93 16.14 12.95
CA ASN A 116 -36.90 16.75 12.05
C ASN A 116 -36.07 17.87 12.74
N ALA A 117 -36.05 17.96 14.05
CA ALA A 117 -35.20 18.86 14.83
C ALA A 117 -33.99 18.14 15.37
N LEU A 118 -32.87 18.85 15.47
CA LEU A 118 -31.74 18.47 16.32
C LEU A 118 -31.71 19.40 17.54
N VAL A 119 -31.63 18.82 18.74
CA VAL A 119 -31.76 19.54 20.00
C VAL A 119 -30.62 19.17 20.96
N PHE A 120 -30.06 20.20 21.59
CA PHE A 120 -29.09 20.10 22.67
C PHE A 120 -29.67 20.81 23.92
N ILE A 121 -29.66 20.13 25.06
CA ILE A 121 -30.07 20.70 26.33
C ILE A 121 -29.03 20.36 27.37
N ALA A 122 -28.65 21.33 28.22
CA ALA A 122 -27.84 21.07 29.40
C ALA A 122 -28.45 21.74 30.64
N ARG A 123 -28.42 21.02 31.77
CA ARG A 123 -28.98 21.43 33.04
C ARG A 123 -27.93 21.46 34.15
N ASN A 124 -28.18 22.30 35.16
CA ASN A 124 -27.34 22.35 36.35
C ASN A 124 -27.81 21.31 37.41
N SER A 125 -27.10 21.22 38.52
CA SER A 125 -27.43 20.30 39.62
C SER A 125 -28.77 20.57 40.32
N SER A 126 -29.41 21.68 40.05
CA SER A 126 -30.76 22.03 40.52
C SER A 126 -31.84 21.75 39.47
N ASP A 127 -31.49 20.98 38.39
CA ASP A 127 -32.34 20.61 37.27
C ASP A 127 -32.87 21.80 36.44
N GLN A 128 -32.21 22.96 36.53
CA GLN A 128 -32.56 24.11 35.72
C GLN A 128 -31.82 24.06 34.38
N THR A 129 -32.55 24.29 33.29
CA THR A 129 -31.93 24.42 31.96
C THR A 129 -31.06 25.67 31.92
N ILE A 130 -29.78 25.51 31.71
CA ILE A 130 -28.81 26.61 31.58
C ILE A 130 -28.30 26.76 30.14
N PHE A 131 -28.46 25.70 29.29
CA PHE A 131 -28.19 25.72 27.87
C PHE A 131 -29.30 25.01 27.12
N SER A 132 -29.74 25.60 26.02
CA SER A 132 -30.68 24.97 25.07
C SER A 132 -30.47 25.56 23.68
N ALA A 133 -30.18 24.67 22.72
CA ALA A 133 -30.06 25.00 21.28
C ALA A 133 -30.86 24.01 20.45
N TYR A 134 -31.63 24.51 19.50
CA TYR A 134 -32.44 23.66 18.63
C TYR A 134 -32.59 24.24 17.21
N ALA A 135 -32.68 23.33 16.22
CA ALA A 135 -33.00 23.65 14.82
C ALA A 135 -34.15 22.75 14.36
N TYR A 136 -35.18 23.31 13.76
CA TYR A 136 -36.44 22.61 13.38
C TYR A 136 -36.53 22.25 11.87
N THR A 137 -35.63 22.68 11.04
CA THR A 137 -35.72 22.48 9.60
C THR A 137 -34.87 21.30 9.16
N ASN A 138 -35.40 20.10 9.21
CA ASN A 138 -34.83 18.84 8.65
C ASN A 138 -33.28 18.81 8.54
N ILE A 139 -32.64 19.34 9.57
CA ILE A 139 -31.18 19.54 9.59
C ILE A 139 -30.43 18.21 9.66
N LEU A 140 -31.11 17.14 10.09
CA LEU A 140 -30.58 15.78 10.13
C LEU A 140 -31.35 14.90 9.14
N PRO A 141 -30.84 14.71 7.91
CA PRO A 141 -31.54 14.00 6.84
C PRO A 141 -31.69 12.51 7.14
N LEU A 142 -32.73 11.87 6.56
CA LEU A 142 -32.96 10.43 6.63
C LEU A 142 -31.95 9.67 5.78
N ASN A 143 -31.49 8.54 6.32
CA ASN A 143 -30.66 7.58 5.60
C ASN A 143 -29.35 8.16 5.05
N VAL A 144 -28.83 9.18 5.72
CA VAL A 144 -27.56 9.84 5.38
C VAL A 144 -26.71 9.92 6.63
N TRP A 145 -25.46 9.51 6.55
CA TRP A 145 -24.49 9.73 7.58
C TRP A 145 -24.22 11.23 7.76
N THR A 146 -24.36 11.71 8.98
CA THR A 146 -24.16 13.11 9.32
C THR A 146 -23.24 13.21 10.54
N ASN A 147 -22.15 13.96 10.41
CA ASN A 147 -21.35 14.38 11.56
C ASN A 147 -22.06 15.53 12.26
N VAL A 148 -22.22 15.42 13.56
CA VAL A 148 -22.70 16.47 14.43
C VAL A 148 -21.58 16.82 15.39
N LEU A 149 -21.13 18.07 15.38
CA LEU A 149 -20.05 18.57 16.22
C LEU A 149 -20.49 19.87 16.88
N ILE A 150 -20.51 19.92 18.21
CA ILE A 150 -20.83 21.10 19.01
C ILE A 150 -19.73 21.36 20.03
N SER A 151 -19.38 22.62 20.23
CA SER A 151 -18.50 23.07 21.31
C SER A 151 -19.01 24.36 21.91
N VAL A 152 -19.10 24.38 23.25
CA VAL A 152 -19.76 25.44 24.04
C VAL A 152 -18.94 25.76 25.28
N ASP A 153 -18.83 27.05 25.61
CA ASP A 153 -18.37 27.55 26.90
C ASP A 153 -19.40 28.58 27.42
N LEU A 154 -20.12 28.22 28.44
CA LEU A 154 -21.21 29.03 29.01
C LEU A 154 -20.73 30.32 29.68
N SER A 155 -19.43 30.49 29.88
CA SER A 155 -18.85 31.75 30.41
C SER A 155 -18.97 32.91 29.44
N SER A 156 -19.11 32.63 28.11
CA SER A 156 -19.24 33.66 27.07
C SER A 156 -20.21 33.25 25.96
N ALA A 157 -21.19 34.09 25.70
CA ALA A 157 -22.17 33.83 24.64
C ALA A 157 -21.56 33.79 23.19
N SER A 158 -20.35 34.23 22.99
CA SER A 158 -19.62 34.12 21.74
C SER A 158 -18.95 32.75 21.58
N ASN A 159 -18.79 31.98 22.66
CA ASN A 159 -18.08 30.70 22.68
C ASN A 159 -19.04 29.54 22.41
N ARG A 160 -19.68 29.55 21.25
CA ARG A 160 -20.64 28.51 20.84
C ARG A 160 -20.61 28.26 19.34
N TYR A 161 -20.35 27.03 18.98
CA TYR A 161 -20.29 26.60 17.56
C TYR A 161 -20.99 25.27 17.39
N ILE A 162 -21.75 25.15 16.31
CA ILE A 162 -22.35 23.90 15.85
C ILE A 162 -21.98 23.72 14.37
N TYR A 163 -21.34 22.59 14.08
CA TYR A 163 -20.95 22.19 12.74
C TYR A 163 -21.63 20.88 12.36
N MET A 164 -22.03 20.76 11.10
CA MET A 164 -22.53 19.51 10.54
C MET A 164 -21.81 19.25 9.23
N ASN A 165 -21.19 18.07 9.11
CA ASN A 165 -20.36 17.70 7.97
C ASN A 165 -19.33 18.81 7.61
N ASP A 166 -18.64 19.33 8.62
CA ASP A 166 -17.65 20.45 8.52
C ASP A 166 -18.22 21.81 8.09
N VAL A 167 -19.52 21.96 7.96
CA VAL A 167 -20.18 23.22 7.62
C VAL A 167 -20.70 23.90 8.90
N ASP A 168 -20.40 25.20 9.09
CA ASP A 168 -20.94 25.99 10.19
C ASP A 168 -22.46 26.18 10.02
N VAL A 169 -23.22 25.59 10.94
CA VAL A 169 -24.67 25.69 10.99
C VAL A 169 -25.14 26.42 12.28
N THR A 170 -24.23 27.08 12.98
CA THR A 170 -24.51 27.77 14.26
C THR A 170 -25.69 28.74 14.12
N SER A 171 -25.76 29.50 13.03
CA SER A 171 -26.84 30.45 12.75
C SER A 171 -28.21 29.81 12.46
N SER A 172 -28.22 28.52 12.11
CA SER A 172 -29.48 27.76 11.93
C SER A 172 -30.13 27.30 13.24
N PHE A 173 -29.41 27.44 14.36
CA PHE A 173 -29.89 27.08 15.68
C PHE A 173 -30.43 28.27 16.46
N THR A 174 -31.58 28.07 17.10
CA THR A 174 -32.09 28.98 18.09
C THR A 174 -31.54 28.62 19.47
N PHE A 175 -30.80 29.52 20.08
CA PHE A 175 -30.31 29.38 21.46
C PHE A 175 -31.32 29.99 22.39
N SER A 176 -32.26 29.19 22.90
CA SER A 176 -33.34 29.67 23.79
C SER A 176 -32.88 29.88 25.22
N GLN A 177 -31.79 29.24 25.64
CA GLN A 177 -31.16 29.40 26.93
C GLN A 177 -29.63 29.35 26.77
N TYR A 178 -28.93 30.32 27.36
CA TYR A 178 -27.49 30.39 27.42
C TYR A 178 -27.09 31.16 28.69
N THR A 179 -26.92 30.44 29.79
CA THR A 179 -26.66 31.05 31.10
C THR A 179 -25.34 30.50 31.63
N ASN A 180 -24.46 31.39 32.09
CA ASN A 180 -23.23 30.97 32.75
C ASN A 180 -23.55 30.13 34.00
N GLY A 181 -23.01 28.94 34.06
CA GLY A 181 -23.22 27.99 35.15
C GLY A 181 -22.57 26.63 34.82
N TYR A 182 -22.50 25.80 35.83
CA TYR A 182 -21.94 24.45 35.69
C TYR A 182 -23.01 23.46 35.27
N ILE A 183 -22.76 22.74 34.19
CA ILE A 183 -23.59 21.62 33.74
C ILE A 183 -23.38 20.45 34.69
N ASN A 184 -24.46 19.77 35.05
CA ASN A 184 -24.42 18.60 35.91
C ASN A 184 -24.01 17.37 35.14
N PHE A 185 -22.72 17.14 35.03
CA PHE A 185 -22.19 15.93 34.41
C PHE A 185 -22.09 14.75 35.40
N THR A 186 -22.08 15.03 36.71
CA THR A 186 -21.95 14.02 37.78
C THR A 186 -23.27 13.34 38.08
N THR A 187 -23.80 12.59 37.13
CA THR A 187 -25.05 11.85 37.21
C THR A 187 -24.81 10.35 37.26
N THR A 188 -25.72 9.61 37.87
CA THR A 188 -25.57 8.17 38.11
C THR A 188 -25.92 7.30 36.92
N THR A 189 -26.44 7.88 35.84
CA THR A 189 -26.85 7.10 34.66
C THR A 189 -26.39 7.79 33.36
N GLN A 190 -25.78 7.06 32.48
CA GLN A 190 -25.38 7.51 31.14
C GLN A 190 -26.02 6.59 30.12
N ASN A 191 -26.66 7.14 29.09
CA ASN A 191 -27.30 6.34 28.03
C ASN A 191 -26.95 6.82 26.66
N ILE A 192 -26.75 5.88 25.75
CA ILE A 192 -26.62 6.07 24.31
C ILE A 192 -27.78 5.32 23.66
N GLY A 193 -28.50 5.97 22.76
CA GLY A 193 -29.61 5.38 22.02
C GLY A 193 -30.94 5.33 22.80
N LYS A 194 -31.03 5.86 24.04
CA LYS A 194 -32.29 5.95 24.77
C LYS A 194 -32.36 7.11 25.75
N ALA A 195 -33.59 7.44 26.22
CA ALA A 195 -33.81 8.19 27.43
C ALA A 195 -34.00 7.24 28.61
N ASP A 196 -33.59 7.65 29.82
CA ASP A 196 -33.81 6.85 31.00
C ASP A 196 -35.30 6.95 31.46
N GLY A 197 -35.89 5.79 31.77
CA GLY A 197 -37.30 5.72 32.18
C GLY A 197 -38.35 5.96 31.08
N ILE A 198 -37.95 6.16 29.81
CA ILE A 198 -38.86 6.41 28.70
C ILE A 198 -38.63 5.34 27.60
N SER A 199 -39.56 4.41 27.47
CA SER A 199 -39.47 3.29 26.53
C SER A 199 -39.76 3.64 25.06
N SER A 200 -40.18 4.89 24.77
CA SER A 200 -40.61 5.31 23.42
C SER A 200 -39.64 6.25 22.69
N GLN A 201 -38.49 6.57 23.28
CA GLN A 201 -37.53 7.51 22.71
C GLN A 201 -36.18 6.82 22.47
N LEU A 202 -36.22 5.68 21.76
CA LEU A 202 -35.04 4.94 21.40
C LEU A 202 -34.53 5.39 20.04
N TRP A 203 -33.21 5.37 19.87
CA TRP A 203 -32.58 5.62 18.58
C TRP A 203 -32.96 4.51 17.59
N GLN A 204 -33.33 4.90 16.40
CA GLN A 204 -33.55 3.99 15.25
C GLN A 204 -32.66 4.43 14.12
N GLY A 205 -31.65 3.60 13.80
CA GLY A 205 -30.61 3.89 12.86
C GLY A 205 -29.23 3.55 13.42
N LYS A 206 -28.18 4.14 12.87
CA LYS A 206 -26.80 3.79 13.21
C LYS A 206 -26.09 4.94 13.91
N LEU A 207 -25.14 4.61 14.80
CA LEU A 207 -24.24 5.56 15.46
C LEU A 207 -22.79 5.07 15.32
N SER A 208 -21.86 6.04 15.26
CA SER A 208 -20.41 5.80 15.24
C SER A 208 -19.66 7.00 15.84
N SER A 209 -18.46 6.77 16.36
CA SER A 209 -17.52 7.80 16.83
C SER A 209 -18.16 8.85 17.76
N LEU A 210 -18.78 8.40 18.86
CA LEU A 210 -19.31 9.30 19.87
C LEU A 210 -18.19 9.80 20.80
N PHE A 211 -18.10 11.10 20.92
CA PHE A 211 -17.09 11.78 21.73
C PHE A 211 -17.76 12.79 22.70
N LEU A 212 -17.28 12.86 23.94
CA LEU A 212 -17.61 13.89 24.89
C LEU A 212 -16.38 14.26 25.74
N ASP A 213 -16.13 15.55 25.81
CA ASP A 213 -15.08 16.16 26.64
C ASP A 213 -15.58 17.47 27.24
N TYR A 214 -15.08 17.87 28.38
CA TYR A 214 -15.44 19.11 29.04
C TYR A 214 -14.58 20.32 28.66
N THR A 215 -13.79 20.17 27.62
CA THR A 215 -12.96 21.23 27.04
C THR A 215 -13.73 21.97 25.96
N TYR A 216 -13.78 23.28 26.01
CA TYR A 216 -14.22 24.11 24.89
C TYR A 216 -13.15 24.13 23.82
N ARG A 217 -13.58 23.97 22.54
CA ARG A 217 -12.75 24.12 21.36
C ARG A 217 -13.40 25.14 20.43
N ASP A 218 -12.65 26.17 20.07
CA ASP A 218 -13.10 27.13 19.07
C ASP A 218 -13.18 26.45 17.68
N LEU A 219 -14.37 26.06 17.28
CA LEU A 219 -14.58 25.36 16.01
C LEU A 219 -14.49 26.27 14.78
N SER A 220 -14.39 27.60 14.94
CA SER A 220 -14.06 28.49 13.81
C SER A 220 -12.63 28.21 13.30
N VAL A 221 -11.77 27.69 14.18
CA VAL A 221 -10.41 27.28 13.86
C VAL A 221 -10.43 25.87 13.22
N THR A 222 -10.01 25.77 11.98
CA THR A 222 -10.04 24.53 11.20
C THR A 222 -9.30 23.36 11.89
N SER A 223 -8.12 23.59 12.48
CA SER A 223 -7.38 22.53 13.17
C SER A 223 -8.15 21.90 14.35
N ASN A 224 -9.03 22.66 15.00
CA ASN A 224 -9.88 22.11 16.06
C ASN A 224 -10.98 21.19 15.52
N ARG A 225 -11.53 21.50 14.35
CA ARG A 225 -12.50 20.62 13.68
C ARG A 225 -11.85 19.35 13.16
N ARG A 226 -10.60 19.43 12.67
CA ARG A 226 -9.83 18.28 12.16
C ARG A 226 -9.55 17.22 13.24
N LEU A 227 -9.80 17.51 14.50
CA LEU A 227 -9.78 16.50 15.56
C LEU A 227 -10.99 15.53 15.50
N PHE A 228 -12.07 15.89 14.78
CA PHE A 228 -13.35 15.16 14.75
C PHE A 228 -13.77 14.76 13.33
N ILE A 229 -13.45 15.57 12.33
CA ILE A 229 -13.79 15.35 10.94
C ILE A 229 -12.60 15.75 10.05
N THR A 230 -12.23 14.87 9.14
CA THR A 230 -11.12 15.12 8.18
C THR A 230 -11.53 16.16 7.14
N ALA A 231 -10.59 16.62 6.31
CA ALA A 231 -10.88 17.53 5.20
C ALA A 231 -11.82 16.90 4.17
N ASP A 232 -11.78 15.57 4.05
CA ASP A 232 -12.60 14.79 3.12
C ASP A 232 -13.98 14.40 3.70
N GLY A 233 -14.33 14.97 4.84
CA GLY A 233 -15.63 14.76 5.45
C GLY A 233 -15.80 13.41 6.15
N GLN A 234 -14.72 12.84 6.70
CA GLN A 234 -14.69 11.53 7.35
C GLN A 234 -14.46 11.67 8.88
N PRO A 235 -14.80 10.65 9.71
CA PRO A 235 -14.41 10.64 11.12
C PRO A 235 -12.87 10.74 11.25
N ALA A 236 -12.38 11.65 12.10
CA ALA A 236 -10.96 11.75 12.37
C ALA A 236 -10.49 10.56 13.22
N ALA A 237 -9.32 10.03 12.90
CA ALA A 237 -8.66 9.01 13.69
C ALA A 237 -8.13 9.58 15.03
N ASN A 238 -7.84 8.70 15.99
CA ASN A 238 -7.13 9.05 17.24
C ASN A 238 -7.83 10.02 18.20
N GLN A 239 -9.15 10.13 18.16
CA GLN A 239 -9.89 10.94 19.15
C GLN A 239 -9.63 10.49 20.61
N ALA A 240 -9.27 9.23 20.83
CA ALA A 240 -8.84 8.72 22.14
C ALA A 240 -7.59 9.45 22.68
N SER A 241 -6.70 9.93 21.83
CA SER A 241 -5.48 10.66 22.23
C SER A 241 -5.76 12.02 22.88
N LEU A 242 -6.98 12.55 22.70
CA LEU A 242 -7.46 13.76 23.36
C LEU A 242 -7.80 13.53 24.82
N ASN A 243 -7.73 12.27 25.30
CA ASN A 243 -8.05 11.85 26.65
C ASN A 243 -9.46 12.28 27.12
N PRO A 244 -10.51 12.08 26.31
CA PRO A 244 -11.88 12.51 26.64
C PRO A 244 -12.47 11.69 27.80
N ILE A 245 -13.59 12.15 28.35
CA ILE A 245 -14.37 11.37 29.32
C ILE A 245 -15.09 10.21 28.62
N MET A 246 -15.55 10.43 27.38
CA MET A 246 -16.20 9.43 26.56
C MET A 246 -15.67 9.50 25.11
N PHE A 247 -15.13 8.37 24.62
CA PHE A 247 -14.95 8.11 23.21
C PHE A 247 -15.37 6.68 22.90
N MET A 248 -16.48 6.56 22.20
CA MET A 248 -17.06 5.30 21.76
C MET A 248 -16.90 5.22 20.24
N PRO A 249 -15.86 4.55 19.70
CA PRO A 249 -15.74 4.40 18.26
C PRO A 249 -16.92 3.62 17.66
N LEU A 250 -17.49 2.66 18.41
CA LEU A 250 -18.57 1.77 17.99
C LEU A 250 -18.19 0.93 16.75
N ASP A 251 -16.95 0.47 16.75
CA ASP A 251 -16.30 -0.24 15.64
C ASP A 251 -15.91 -1.69 15.99
N ASP A 252 -16.00 -2.09 17.26
CA ASP A 252 -15.66 -3.45 17.69
C ASP A 252 -16.92 -4.31 17.88
N THR A 253 -17.09 -5.30 17.01
CA THR A 253 -18.19 -6.28 17.07
C THR A 253 -18.17 -7.13 18.34
N ASN A 254 -17.03 -7.24 19.02
CA ASN A 254 -16.86 -8.02 20.23
C ASN A 254 -17.00 -7.17 21.50
N ALA A 255 -16.97 -5.84 21.39
CA ALA A 255 -16.97 -4.91 22.52
C ALA A 255 -17.81 -3.65 22.27
N ILE A 256 -19.08 -3.80 21.86
CA ILE A 256 -20.01 -2.71 21.49
C ILE A 256 -20.05 -1.58 22.53
N GLY A 257 -19.94 -1.90 23.83
CA GLY A 257 -19.97 -0.93 24.92
C GLY A 257 -18.62 -0.36 25.34
N LYS A 258 -17.53 -0.63 24.59
CA LYS A 258 -16.17 -0.20 24.96
C LYS A 258 -16.00 1.31 24.84
N ASN A 259 -15.62 1.96 25.93
CA ASN A 259 -15.24 3.36 25.98
C ASN A 259 -13.70 3.48 26.00
N LEU A 260 -13.12 4.07 24.97
CA LEU A 260 -11.67 4.35 24.90
C LEU A 260 -11.26 5.65 25.60
N GLY A 261 -12.24 6.39 26.15
CA GLY A 261 -12.02 7.51 27.05
C GLY A 261 -11.82 7.06 28.50
N THR A 262 -11.70 8.05 29.42
CA THR A 262 -11.37 7.81 30.85
C THR A 262 -12.58 7.39 31.70
N GLY A 263 -13.80 7.59 31.21
CA GLY A 263 -15.04 7.47 32.00
C GLY A 263 -15.50 6.03 32.27
N GLY A 264 -14.95 5.02 31.60
CA GLY A 264 -15.30 3.60 31.76
C GLY A 264 -16.42 3.12 30.82
N ASP A 265 -16.58 1.81 30.71
CA ASP A 265 -17.36 1.13 29.66
C ASP A 265 -18.88 1.17 29.91
N PHE A 266 -19.67 0.95 28.85
CA PHE A 266 -21.12 0.84 28.84
C PHE A 266 -21.55 -0.64 28.71
N THR A 267 -22.76 -0.94 29.14
CA THR A 267 -23.40 -2.24 28.96
C THR A 267 -24.42 -2.16 27.82
N ALA A 268 -24.32 -3.07 26.85
CA ALA A 268 -25.29 -3.18 25.78
C ALA A 268 -26.60 -3.85 26.28
N ASN A 269 -27.75 -3.27 25.96
CA ASN A 269 -29.07 -3.79 26.27
C ASN A 269 -29.88 -3.96 24.98
N GLY A 270 -30.62 -5.06 24.84
CA GLY A 270 -31.43 -5.40 23.69
C GLY A 270 -30.59 -5.61 22.44
N PRO A 271 -29.53 -6.41 22.47
CA PRO A 271 -28.20 -6.19 21.90
C PRO A 271 -28.23 -5.39 20.57
N PRO A 272 -27.76 -4.14 20.57
CA PRO A 272 -27.56 -3.42 19.33
C PRO A 272 -26.66 -4.22 18.38
N THR A 273 -26.94 -4.16 17.07
CA THR A 273 -26.19 -4.93 16.10
C THR A 273 -24.93 -4.15 15.67
N ALA A 274 -23.77 -4.70 15.97
CA ALA A 274 -22.54 -4.17 15.39
C ALA A 274 -22.47 -4.54 13.92
N LEU A 275 -22.27 -3.55 13.09
CA LEU A 275 -22.10 -3.71 11.65
C LEU A 275 -20.63 -3.49 11.32
N SER A 276 -19.99 -4.49 10.75
CA SER A 276 -18.61 -4.41 10.26
C SER A 276 -18.46 -3.56 8.99
N GLN A 277 -19.59 -3.17 8.38
CA GLN A 277 -19.66 -2.33 7.18
C GLN A 277 -20.85 -1.38 7.25
N GLY A 278 -20.74 -0.23 6.59
CA GLY A 278 -21.81 0.76 6.50
C GLY A 278 -21.77 1.84 7.56
N GLY A 279 -20.62 2.09 8.17
CA GLY A 279 -20.34 3.28 8.99
C GLY A 279 -20.10 4.53 8.15
N PRO A 280 -19.84 5.69 8.79
CA PRO A 280 -19.62 6.97 8.12
C PRO A 280 -18.23 7.09 7.47
N TYR A 281 -17.37 6.14 7.70
CA TYR A 281 -15.97 6.21 7.34
C TYR A 281 -15.75 5.72 5.92
N ILE A 282 -15.29 6.61 5.05
CA ILE A 282 -14.63 6.31 3.79
C ILE A 282 -13.33 7.11 3.83
N GLU A 283 -12.29 6.59 4.46
CA GLU A 283 -10.97 7.19 4.25
C GLU A 283 -10.64 7.03 2.77
N ALA A 284 -10.21 8.11 2.12
CA ALA A 284 -9.56 7.98 0.82
C ALA A 284 -8.42 6.98 1.00
N GLY A 285 -8.68 5.73 0.63
CA GLY A 285 -7.75 4.65 0.85
C GLY A 285 -8.18 3.49 1.74
N TYR A 286 -9.18 3.63 2.58
CA TYR A 286 -9.74 2.52 3.36
C TYR A 286 -11.23 2.35 3.03
N GLY A 287 -11.66 1.12 2.74
CA GLY A 287 -13.06 0.80 2.50
C GLY A 287 -13.60 1.05 1.08
N GLU A 288 -12.79 1.56 0.14
CA GLU A 288 -13.23 1.69 -1.28
C GLU A 288 -13.44 0.32 -1.95
N GLY A 289 -12.94 -0.74 -1.31
CA GLY A 289 -12.99 -2.08 -1.85
C GLY A 289 -11.99 -2.32 -2.99
N GLY A 290 -12.13 -3.48 -3.63
CA GLY A 290 -11.24 -3.85 -4.73
C GLY A 290 -11.39 -5.30 -5.14
N LEU A 291 -10.36 -5.80 -5.82
CA LEU A 291 -10.27 -7.14 -6.40
C LEU A 291 -9.07 -7.88 -5.80
N VAL A 292 -9.27 -9.13 -5.43
CA VAL A 292 -8.21 -10.12 -5.23
C VAL A 292 -8.24 -11.08 -6.42
N TRP A 293 -7.17 -11.09 -7.19
CA TRP A 293 -6.91 -12.05 -8.25
C TRP A 293 -5.80 -12.99 -7.79
N GLY A 294 -6.09 -14.28 -7.63
CA GLY A 294 -5.11 -15.22 -7.12
C GLY A 294 -4.99 -16.48 -7.95
N LYS A 295 -3.89 -17.21 -7.72
CA LYS A 295 -3.56 -18.42 -8.45
C LYS A 295 -2.62 -19.32 -7.64
N ARG A 296 -2.92 -20.62 -7.63
CA ARG A 296 -1.97 -21.64 -7.17
C ARG A 296 -0.82 -21.77 -8.16
N ARG A 297 0.44 -21.69 -7.69
CA ARG A 297 1.65 -21.71 -8.50
C ARG A 297 2.11 -23.13 -8.86
N ASN A 298 2.13 -24.03 -7.88
CA ASN A 298 2.77 -25.35 -7.97
C ASN A 298 1.86 -26.48 -8.49
N LEU A 299 0.61 -26.17 -8.86
CA LEU A 299 -0.35 -27.14 -9.37
C LEU A 299 -1.35 -26.49 -10.31
N GLY A 300 -1.89 -27.29 -11.25
CA GLY A 300 -2.94 -26.86 -12.15
C GLY A 300 -4.27 -26.67 -11.41
N ASN A 301 -4.64 -25.42 -11.13
CA ASN A 301 -5.92 -24.98 -10.59
C ASN A 301 -6.36 -23.72 -11.35
N SER A 302 -7.64 -23.44 -11.40
CA SER A 302 -8.14 -22.19 -11.99
C SER A 302 -7.64 -20.98 -11.22
N HIS A 303 -7.58 -19.83 -11.90
CA HIS A 303 -7.45 -18.56 -11.25
C HIS A 303 -8.72 -18.23 -10.46
N PHE A 304 -8.61 -17.49 -9.36
CA PHE A 304 -9.77 -16.94 -8.67
C PHE A 304 -9.77 -15.42 -8.69
N LEU A 305 -10.91 -14.85 -8.99
CA LEU A 305 -11.17 -13.40 -8.92
C LEU A 305 -12.35 -13.18 -7.98
N ILE A 306 -12.12 -12.52 -6.86
CA ILE A 306 -13.15 -12.17 -5.87
C ILE A 306 -13.03 -10.69 -5.57
N ASN A 307 -14.15 -9.99 -5.64
CA ASN A 307 -14.17 -8.53 -5.44
C ASN A 307 -15.20 -8.12 -4.38
N THR A 308 -14.97 -6.97 -3.79
CA THR A 308 -15.79 -6.44 -2.68
C THR A 308 -17.20 -6.03 -3.10
N VAL A 309 -17.42 -5.67 -4.37
CA VAL A 309 -18.73 -5.22 -4.87
C VAL A 309 -19.69 -6.39 -4.98
N ASN A 310 -19.21 -7.55 -5.44
CA ASN A 310 -20.01 -8.78 -5.56
C ASN A 310 -19.97 -9.66 -4.30
N GLY A 311 -19.06 -9.36 -3.37
CA GLY A 311 -18.88 -10.07 -2.11
C GLY A 311 -18.14 -11.41 -2.24
N ILE A 312 -17.86 -12.03 -1.09
CA ILE A 312 -17.07 -13.27 -0.97
C ILE A 312 -17.74 -14.49 -1.59
N ALA A 313 -19.06 -14.47 -1.76
CA ALA A 313 -19.84 -15.55 -2.38
C ALA A 313 -19.81 -15.53 -3.92
N SER A 314 -19.08 -14.61 -4.54
CA SER A 314 -19.07 -14.41 -6.00
C SER A 314 -17.65 -14.56 -6.58
N ARG A 315 -17.16 -15.81 -6.62
CA ARG A 315 -15.87 -16.14 -7.22
C ARG A 315 -16.03 -16.38 -8.72
N LEU A 316 -15.12 -15.78 -9.51
CA LEU A 316 -14.96 -15.96 -10.95
C LEU A 316 -13.63 -16.64 -11.28
N GLU A 317 -13.53 -17.26 -12.47
CA GLU A 317 -12.32 -17.86 -13.04
C GLU A 317 -11.93 -17.12 -14.32
N SER A 318 -10.69 -16.61 -14.42
CA SER A 318 -10.23 -15.94 -15.66
C SER A 318 -9.97 -16.91 -16.81
N ASP A 319 -9.65 -18.15 -16.49
CA ASP A 319 -9.39 -19.25 -17.43
C ASP A 319 -10.64 -20.00 -17.87
N GLY A 320 -11.83 -19.65 -17.34
CA GLY A 320 -13.09 -20.31 -17.62
C GLY A 320 -14.19 -19.38 -18.12
N THR A 321 -15.23 -19.98 -18.69
CA THR A 321 -16.46 -19.26 -19.09
C THR A 321 -17.52 -19.26 -18.00
N GLY A 322 -17.36 -20.02 -16.92
CA GLY A 322 -18.37 -20.25 -15.88
C GLY A 322 -18.99 -18.98 -15.31
N ALA A 323 -20.23 -19.07 -14.85
CA ALA A 323 -20.88 -18.08 -14.02
C ALA A 323 -20.19 -17.96 -12.65
N ALA A 324 -20.51 -16.92 -11.89
CA ALA A 324 -20.01 -16.76 -10.53
C ALA A 324 -20.42 -17.94 -9.63
N THR A 325 -19.49 -18.41 -8.79
CA THR A 325 -19.68 -19.52 -7.87
C THR A 325 -19.43 -19.12 -6.43
N ASP A 326 -20.21 -19.67 -5.50
CA ASP A 326 -20.01 -19.40 -4.07
C ASP A 326 -18.78 -20.16 -3.54
N LYS A 327 -17.81 -19.40 -3.06
CA LYS A 327 -16.58 -19.87 -2.39
C LYS A 327 -16.37 -19.20 -1.02
N SER A 328 -17.43 -18.70 -0.42
CA SER A 328 -17.38 -18.00 0.87
C SER A 328 -16.85 -18.84 2.04
N THR A 329 -16.88 -20.17 1.90
CA THR A 329 -16.24 -21.10 2.86
C THR A 329 -14.73 -21.22 2.68
N SER A 330 -14.19 -20.83 1.53
CA SER A 330 -12.75 -20.91 1.19
C SER A 330 -12.08 -19.56 1.21
N PHE A 331 -12.76 -18.50 0.75
CA PHE A 331 -12.37 -17.10 0.88
C PHE A 331 -13.35 -16.43 1.84
N THR A 332 -12.91 -16.12 3.07
CA THR A 332 -13.85 -15.82 4.16
C THR A 332 -14.03 -14.33 4.46
N SER A 333 -13.04 -13.51 4.14
CA SER A 333 -13.15 -12.06 4.36
C SER A 333 -12.17 -11.25 3.53
N PHE A 334 -12.56 -10.01 3.24
CA PHE A 334 -11.65 -8.92 2.94
C PHE A 334 -11.29 -8.24 4.26
N ASN A 335 -10.03 -7.84 4.43
CA ASN A 335 -9.52 -7.28 5.68
C ASN A 335 -8.96 -5.88 5.46
N SER A 336 -8.71 -5.15 6.55
CA SER A 336 -8.01 -3.84 6.53
C SER A 336 -6.54 -3.91 6.07
N ASN A 337 -5.99 -5.12 5.95
CA ASN A 337 -4.61 -5.36 5.54
C ASN A 337 -4.49 -6.58 4.62
N GLY A 338 -5.50 -6.83 3.78
CA GLY A 338 -5.51 -7.96 2.87
C GLY A 338 -6.81 -8.76 2.88
N PHE A 339 -6.73 -10.09 3.02
CA PHE A 339 -7.88 -10.99 2.99
C PHE A 339 -7.61 -12.27 3.80
N THR A 340 -8.66 -13.05 4.08
CA THR A 340 -8.53 -14.34 4.77
C THR A 340 -9.03 -15.47 3.90
N VAL A 341 -8.23 -16.54 3.81
CA VAL A 341 -8.59 -17.81 3.19
C VAL A 341 -8.73 -18.90 4.25
N ALA A 342 -9.68 -19.81 4.06
CA ALA A 342 -9.98 -20.87 5.02
C ALA A 342 -9.41 -22.24 4.61
N THR A 343 -9.91 -23.29 5.24
CA THR A 343 -9.39 -24.65 5.16
C THR A 343 -9.65 -25.35 3.83
N GLY A 344 -8.65 -26.11 3.39
CA GLY A 344 -8.83 -27.34 2.58
C GLY A 344 -9.10 -27.19 1.09
N ASP A 345 -9.32 -25.99 0.56
CA ASP A 345 -9.52 -25.81 -0.87
C ASP A 345 -8.17 -25.69 -1.61
N ASN A 346 -8.01 -26.55 -2.63
CA ASN A 346 -6.79 -26.56 -3.46
C ASN A 346 -6.51 -25.24 -4.17
N GLU A 347 -7.57 -24.50 -4.46
CA GLU A 347 -7.49 -23.23 -5.19
C GLU A 347 -6.97 -22.09 -4.31
N PHE A 348 -7.27 -22.11 -3.00
CA PHE A 348 -7.01 -20.98 -2.08
C PHE A 348 -5.95 -21.26 -1.02
N ASN A 349 -5.97 -22.45 -0.36
CA ASN A 349 -5.20 -22.64 0.87
C ASN A 349 -4.89 -24.11 1.19
N ASN A 350 -4.59 -24.94 0.20
CA ASN A 350 -4.14 -26.30 0.45
C ASN A 350 -2.80 -26.30 1.18
N ALA A 351 -2.63 -27.15 2.19
CA ALA A 351 -1.39 -27.28 2.93
C ALA A 351 -0.19 -27.51 2.00
N ASN A 352 0.87 -26.72 2.15
CA ASN A 352 2.07 -26.69 1.32
C ASN A 352 1.83 -26.30 -0.16
N GLY A 353 0.64 -25.84 -0.53
CA GLY A 353 0.40 -25.19 -1.82
C GLY A 353 1.07 -23.81 -1.83
N THR A 354 1.72 -23.46 -2.93
CA THR A 354 2.28 -22.11 -3.12
C THR A 354 1.36 -21.29 -4.01
N TYR A 355 1.10 -20.06 -3.62
CA TYR A 355 0.13 -19.17 -4.25
C TYR A 355 0.74 -17.80 -4.57
N ALA A 356 0.22 -17.18 -5.60
CA ALA A 356 0.41 -15.75 -5.88
C ALA A 356 -0.96 -15.06 -5.84
N SER A 357 -1.00 -13.86 -5.31
CA SER A 357 -2.18 -12.99 -5.37
C SER A 357 -1.78 -11.58 -5.80
N TRP A 358 -2.63 -10.98 -6.63
CA TRP A 358 -2.53 -9.60 -7.07
C TRP A 358 -3.79 -8.89 -6.56
N THR A 359 -3.57 -7.91 -5.71
CA THR A 359 -4.66 -7.20 -5.04
C THR A 359 -4.74 -5.79 -5.59
N PHE A 360 -5.90 -5.43 -6.11
CA PHE A 360 -6.18 -4.13 -6.71
C PHE A 360 -7.22 -3.43 -5.84
N ARG A 361 -6.86 -2.34 -5.18
CA ARG A 361 -7.82 -1.48 -4.48
C ARG A 361 -8.42 -0.48 -5.46
N LYS A 362 -9.71 -0.22 -5.35
CA LYS A 362 -10.37 0.87 -6.08
C LYS A 362 -9.71 2.18 -5.67
N ALA A 363 -9.26 2.94 -6.65
CA ALA A 363 -8.67 4.25 -6.44
C ALA A 363 -8.77 5.07 -7.73
N PRO A 364 -9.02 6.40 -7.63
CA PRO A 364 -9.01 7.28 -8.78
C PRO A 364 -7.71 7.18 -9.56
N LYS A 365 -7.79 7.22 -10.89
CA LYS A 365 -6.65 7.18 -11.82
C LYS A 365 -5.83 5.87 -11.78
N PHE A 366 -6.39 4.82 -11.17
CA PHE A 366 -5.78 3.50 -11.10
C PHE A 366 -6.75 2.40 -11.49
N PHE A 367 -7.77 2.11 -10.65
CA PHE A 367 -8.64 0.96 -10.79
C PHE A 367 -10.03 1.21 -10.24
N ASP A 368 -11.07 0.74 -10.95
CA ASP A 368 -12.47 0.79 -10.49
C ASP A 368 -13.21 -0.51 -10.81
N ILE A 369 -14.31 -0.77 -10.12
CA ILE A 369 -15.20 -1.92 -10.32
C ILE A 369 -16.62 -1.42 -10.47
N GLN A 370 -17.28 -1.79 -11.59
CA GLN A 370 -18.67 -1.46 -11.82
C GLN A 370 -19.50 -2.71 -12.07
N THR A 371 -20.79 -2.66 -11.69
CA THR A 371 -21.74 -3.74 -11.92
C THR A 371 -23.02 -3.19 -12.50
N TRP A 372 -23.69 -4.00 -13.29
CA TRP A 372 -25.02 -3.65 -13.83
C TRP A 372 -25.86 -4.88 -14.11
N SER A 373 -27.19 -4.71 -14.10
CA SER A 373 -28.12 -5.70 -14.64
C SER A 373 -28.37 -5.39 -16.12
N GLY A 374 -28.26 -6.38 -16.98
CA GLY A 374 -28.51 -6.22 -18.42
C GLY A 374 -29.97 -5.80 -18.73
N ASN A 375 -30.16 -5.14 -19.85
CA ASN A 375 -31.47 -4.63 -20.27
C ASN A 375 -31.74 -4.72 -21.79
N ASP A 376 -30.89 -5.39 -22.56
CA ASP A 376 -30.95 -5.55 -24.02
C ASP A 376 -30.96 -4.22 -24.81
N VAL A 377 -30.54 -3.09 -24.19
CA VAL A 377 -30.54 -1.78 -24.85
C VAL A 377 -29.14 -1.47 -25.38
N GLN A 378 -29.03 -1.31 -26.71
CA GLN A 378 -27.80 -0.88 -27.37
C GLN A 378 -27.48 0.59 -27.02
N GLY A 379 -26.18 0.92 -26.92
CA GLY A 379 -25.71 2.28 -26.61
C GLY A 379 -25.89 2.67 -25.14
N ARG A 380 -26.02 1.71 -24.27
CA ARG A 380 -26.17 1.94 -22.83
C ARG A 380 -24.87 2.43 -22.20
N GLU A 381 -24.92 3.54 -21.49
CA GLU A 381 -23.81 4.09 -20.71
C GLU A 381 -23.75 3.47 -19.31
N ILE A 382 -22.56 3.07 -18.91
CA ILE A 382 -22.23 2.60 -17.55
C ILE A 382 -21.28 3.61 -16.93
N SER A 383 -21.70 4.27 -15.85
CA SER A 383 -20.89 5.23 -15.12
C SER A 383 -19.75 4.56 -14.34
N HIS A 384 -18.63 5.25 -14.18
CA HIS A 384 -17.50 4.82 -13.36
C HIS A 384 -16.87 6.00 -12.60
N ALA A 385 -16.13 5.69 -11.54
CA ALA A 385 -15.45 6.66 -10.67
C ALA A 385 -13.92 6.64 -10.85
N LEU A 386 -13.41 6.19 -12.01
CA LEU A 386 -11.97 6.08 -12.26
C LEU A 386 -11.26 7.44 -12.27
N GLY A 387 -11.98 8.55 -12.55
CA GLY A 387 -11.41 9.90 -12.61
C GLY A 387 -10.45 10.13 -13.78
N SER A 388 -10.47 9.25 -14.77
CA SER A 388 -9.73 9.32 -16.04
C SER A 388 -10.39 8.40 -17.06
N THR A 389 -10.09 8.57 -18.34
CA THR A 389 -10.56 7.67 -19.39
C THR A 389 -10.02 6.25 -19.18
N PRO A 390 -10.88 5.22 -19.15
CA PRO A 390 -10.44 3.83 -19.07
C PRO A 390 -9.55 3.42 -20.25
N ALA A 391 -8.40 2.84 -19.95
CA ALA A 391 -7.51 2.28 -20.97
C ALA A 391 -7.70 0.76 -21.15
N CYS A 392 -8.18 0.07 -20.12
CA CYS A 392 -8.60 -1.34 -20.23
C CYS A 392 -9.87 -1.57 -19.40
N ILE A 393 -10.81 -2.34 -19.96
CA ILE A 393 -12.05 -2.77 -19.29
C ILE A 393 -12.19 -4.28 -19.50
N ILE A 394 -12.32 -5.04 -18.41
CA ILE A 394 -12.49 -6.49 -18.43
C ILE A 394 -13.88 -6.82 -17.87
N CYS A 395 -14.79 -7.29 -18.71
CA CYS A 395 -16.18 -7.57 -18.36
C CYS A 395 -16.49 -9.06 -18.28
N LYS A 396 -17.38 -9.44 -17.33
CA LYS A 396 -17.87 -10.82 -17.18
C LYS A 396 -19.36 -10.85 -16.83
N ASP A 397 -20.09 -11.78 -17.47
CA ASP A 397 -21.43 -12.21 -17.06
C ASP A 397 -21.33 -13.04 -15.78
N LEU A 398 -21.96 -12.57 -14.69
CA LEU A 398 -21.99 -13.24 -13.39
C LEU A 398 -23.01 -14.37 -13.35
N SER A 399 -24.01 -14.31 -14.23
CA SER A 399 -25.21 -15.19 -14.19
C SER A 399 -25.09 -16.41 -15.08
N ASN A 400 -24.28 -16.33 -16.15
CA ASN A 400 -24.22 -17.35 -17.18
C ASN A 400 -22.79 -17.64 -17.65
N SER A 401 -22.66 -18.81 -18.30
CA SER A 401 -21.40 -19.21 -18.94
C SER A 401 -21.19 -18.43 -20.24
N THR A 402 -20.28 -17.45 -20.22
CA THR A 402 -19.90 -16.60 -21.38
C THR A 402 -18.39 -16.32 -21.34
N ASN A 403 -17.81 -15.91 -22.46
CA ASN A 403 -16.46 -15.41 -22.48
C ASN A 403 -16.31 -14.11 -21.67
N TRP A 404 -15.11 -13.86 -21.20
CA TRP A 404 -14.68 -12.58 -20.67
C TRP A 404 -14.40 -11.62 -21.82
N ILE A 405 -15.02 -10.44 -21.83
CA ILE A 405 -14.89 -9.45 -22.89
C ILE A 405 -13.91 -8.35 -22.44
N VAL A 406 -12.90 -8.11 -23.27
CA VAL A 406 -11.86 -7.11 -22.96
C VAL A 406 -11.83 -5.99 -24.00
N TYR A 407 -12.00 -4.75 -23.52
CA TYR A 407 -11.62 -3.54 -24.20
C TYR A 407 -10.17 -3.16 -23.83
N HIS A 408 -9.41 -2.65 -24.79
CA HIS A 408 -8.11 -2.05 -24.54
C HIS A 408 -7.83 -0.92 -25.53
N SER A 409 -7.37 0.23 -25.02
CA SER A 409 -7.12 1.43 -25.82
C SER A 409 -6.03 1.24 -26.90
N GLY A 410 -5.15 0.28 -26.73
CA GLY A 410 -4.12 -0.13 -27.71
C GLY A 410 -4.64 -1.04 -28.83
N LEU A 411 -5.91 -1.44 -28.83
CA LEU A 411 -6.48 -2.23 -29.92
C LEU A 411 -6.58 -1.39 -31.20
N PRO A 412 -6.05 -1.83 -32.34
CA PRO A 412 -6.24 -1.16 -33.62
C PRO A 412 -7.74 -1.10 -33.95
N GLY A 413 -8.32 0.09 -33.97
CA GLY A 413 -9.76 0.31 -34.13
C GLY A 413 -10.53 0.47 -32.82
N ASN A 414 -9.84 0.51 -31.68
CA ASN A 414 -10.43 0.82 -30.34
C ASN A 414 -11.71 0.02 -30.05
N ALA A 415 -12.82 0.73 -29.84
CA ALA A 415 -14.13 0.18 -29.48
C ALA A 415 -14.78 -0.72 -30.54
N THR A 416 -14.25 -0.77 -31.78
CA THR A 416 -14.72 -1.73 -32.80
C THR A 416 -14.12 -3.12 -32.63
N LYS A 417 -13.21 -3.32 -31.67
CA LYS A 417 -12.50 -4.57 -31.39
C LYS A 417 -12.67 -5.00 -29.94
N ALA A 418 -12.54 -6.31 -29.72
CA ALA A 418 -12.44 -6.89 -28.37
C ALA A 418 -11.48 -8.07 -28.37
N LEU A 419 -11.08 -8.45 -27.16
CA LEU A 419 -10.36 -9.69 -26.87
C LEU A 419 -11.17 -10.53 -25.88
N TYR A 420 -10.82 -11.81 -25.78
CA TYR A 420 -11.34 -12.70 -24.75
C TYR A 420 -10.22 -13.06 -23.78
N LEU A 421 -10.40 -12.76 -22.47
CA LEU A 421 -9.39 -13.05 -21.46
C LEU A 421 -9.18 -14.55 -21.26
N ASN A 422 -10.21 -15.35 -21.43
CA ASN A 422 -10.20 -16.80 -21.20
C ASN A 422 -9.78 -17.61 -22.43
N THR A 423 -9.33 -16.99 -23.52
CA THR A 423 -8.94 -17.71 -24.75
C THR A 423 -7.58 -17.22 -25.29
N THR A 424 -7.03 -17.99 -26.22
CA THR A 424 -5.81 -17.62 -26.95
C THR A 424 -6.11 -16.80 -28.23
N ASP A 425 -7.37 -16.55 -28.55
CA ASP A 425 -7.80 -15.94 -29.81
C ASP A 425 -7.18 -14.55 -30.02
N SER A 426 -6.99 -14.20 -31.30
CA SER A 426 -6.66 -12.85 -31.73
C SER A 426 -7.82 -11.89 -31.50
N ALA A 427 -7.55 -10.59 -31.65
CA ALA A 427 -8.60 -9.55 -31.54
C ALA A 427 -9.71 -9.77 -32.55
N VAL A 428 -10.94 -9.77 -32.07
CA VAL A 428 -12.16 -9.94 -32.89
C VAL A 428 -12.80 -8.61 -33.21
N THR A 429 -13.46 -8.51 -34.38
CA THR A 429 -14.33 -7.34 -34.66
C THR A 429 -15.63 -7.52 -33.89
N ALA A 430 -15.97 -6.52 -33.11
CA ALA A 430 -17.00 -6.65 -32.10
C ALA A 430 -17.69 -5.32 -31.77
N SER A 431 -18.21 -4.65 -32.81
CA SER A 431 -18.99 -3.40 -32.67
C SER A 431 -20.13 -3.54 -31.64
N LEU A 432 -20.73 -4.71 -31.54
CA LEU A 432 -21.85 -4.98 -30.62
C LEU A 432 -21.44 -5.04 -29.13
N PHE A 433 -20.16 -5.07 -28.78
CA PHE A 433 -19.79 -5.06 -27.36
C PHE A 433 -19.73 -3.65 -26.80
N TRP A 434 -19.10 -2.71 -27.54
CA TRP A 434 -18.80 -1.36 -27.08
C TRP A 434 -19.59 -0.28 -27.84
N ASP A 435 -20.53 -0.70 -28.68
CA ASP A 435 -21.32 0.16 -29.55
C ASP A 435 -20.45 1.14 -30.38
N ASP A 436 -19.29 0.67 -30.83
CA ASP A 436 -18.25 1.44 -31.53
C ASP A 436 -17.86 2.77 -30.81
N THR A 437 -18.16 2.88 -29.51
CA THR A 437 -17.98 4.10 -28.72
C THR A 437 -16.82 3.96 -27.73
N VAL A 438 -15.82 4.85 -27.86
CA VAL A 438 -14.69 4.88 -26.91
C VAL A 438 -15.14 5.40 -25.55
N PRO A 439 -14.58 4.86 -24.44
CA PRO A 439 -14.88 5.36 -23.11
C PRO A 439 -14.51 6.83 -22.91
N THR A 440 -15.22 7.49 -22.01
CA THR A 440 -14.89 8.84 -21.51
C THR A 440 -14.27 8.76 -20.11
N ASP A 441 -14.08 9.88 -19.44
CA ASP A 441 -13.60 9.94 -18.06
C ASP A 441 -14.67 9.63 -17.00
N SER A 442 -15.90 9.40 -17.41
CA SER A 442 -17.06 9.22 -16.54
C SER A 442 -17.95 8.03 -16.90
N VAL A 443 -17.96 7.60 -18.18
CA VAL A 443 -18.80 6.50 -18.67
C VAL A 443 -18.07 5.66 -19.72
N PHE A 444 -18.44 4.38 -19.81
CA PHE A 444 -18.20 3.54 -20.99
C PHE A 444 -19.53 3.03 -21.55
N THR A 445 -19.59 2.87 -22.86
CA THR A 445 -20.81 2.46 -23.57
C THR A 445 -20.76 0.97 -23.86
N ILE A 446 -21.89 0.27 -23.69
CA ILE A 446 -22.08 -1.13 -24.03
C ILE A 446 -23.19 -1.31 -25.08
N GLY A 447 -23.00 -2.32 -25.94
CA GLY A 447 -24.01 -2.72 -26.90
C GLY A 447 -25.05 -3.66 -26.28
N ASP A 448 -25.82 -4.34 -27.16
CA ASP A 448 -26.90 -5.26 -26.80
C ASP A 448 -26.48 -6.74 -26.80
N PHE A 449 -25.19 -7.03 -26.98
CA PHE A 449 -24.74 -8.40 -27.07
C PHE A 449 -24.93 -9.16 -25.74
N SER A 450 -25.42 -10.39 -25.82
CA SER A 450 -25.87 -11.17 -24.66
C SER A 450 -24.75 -11.46 -23.61
N SER A 451 -23.48 -11.44 -24.00
CA SER A 451 -22.36 -11.62 -23.07
C SER A 451 -22.05 -10.38 -22.23
N ILE A 452 -22.69 -9.23 -22.52
CA ILE A 452 -22.40 -7.97 -21.84
C ILE A 452 -23.67 -7.23 -21.37
N ASN A 453 -24.86 -7.46 -21.98
CA ASN A 453 -26.05 -6.66 -21.66
C ASN A 453 -27.40 -7.40 -21.78
N ALA A 454 -27.46 -8.73 -21.77
CA ALA A 454 -28.74 -9.46 -21.82
C ALA A 454 -29.62 -9.16 -20.60
N SER A 455 -30.90 -8.92 -20.84
CA SER A 455 -31.90 -8.68 -19.79
C SER A 455 -31.98 -9.85 -18.80
N GLY A 456 -32.12 -9.53 -17.52
CA GLY A 456 -32.20 -10.52 -16.44
C GLY A 456 -30.84 -11.14 -16.02
N ARG A 457 -29.72 -10.66 -16.55
CA ARG A 457 -28.36 -11.10 -16.16
C ARG A 457 -27.61 -9.96 -15.45
N ASN A 458 -26.66 -10.32 -14.59
CA ASN A 458 -25.81 -9.38 -13.90
C ASN A 458 -24.37 -9.47 -14.41
N TYR A 459 -23.72 -8.34 -14.49
CA TYR A 459 -22.37 -8.18 -15.05
C TYR A 459 -21.45 -7.44 -14.10
N VAL A 460 -20.16 -7.67 -14.24
CA VAL A 460 -19.10 -6.91 -13.58
C VAL A 460 -18.07 -6.44 -14.60
N ALA A 461 -17.52 -5.24 -14.41
CA ALA A 461 -16.37 -4.71 -15.12
C ALA A 461 -15.25 -4.37 -14.14
N TYR A 462 -14.03 -4.76 -14.49
CA TYR A 462 -12.78 -4.30 -13.90
C TYR A 462 -12.16 -3.26 -14.84
N ILE A 463 -11.93 -2.05 -14.33
CA ILE A 463 -11.65 -0.86 -15.13
C ILE A 463 -10.27 -0.32 -14.72
N PHE A 464 -9.36 -0.16 -15.68
CA PHE A 464 -7.99 0.27 -15.45
C PHE A 464 -7.70 1.60 -16.16
N ALA A 465 -7.01 2.50 -15.45
CA ALA A 465 -6.48 3.74 -15.99
C ALA A 465 -5.17 3.53 -16.78
N SER A 466 -4.66 4.59 -17.36
CA SER A 466 -3.30 4.66 -17.93
C SER A 466 -2.78 6.08 -17.88
N ASP A 467 -1.52 6.25 -17.44
CA ASP A 467 -0.79 7.53 -17.47
C ASP A 467 -1.59 8.73 -16.91
N ALA A 468 -2.35 8.50 -15.85
CA ALA A 468 -3.28 9.51 -15.32
C ALA A 468 -2.68 10.38 -14.20
N GLY A 469 -1.47 10.08 -13.72
CA GLY A 469 -0.86 10.74 -12.57
C GLY A 469 -1.64 10.51 -11.27
N GLY A 470 -1.45 11.36 -10.30
CA GLY A 470 -2.22 11.36 -9.03
C GLY A 470 -1.52 10.67 -7.87
N TYR A 471 -0.31 10.16 -8.05
CA TYR A 471 0.43 9.39 -7.04
C TYR A 471 1.79 10.01 -6.72
N GLY A 472 2.41 9.53 -5.64
CA GLY A 472 3.70 10.03 -5.16
C GLY A 472 3.60 11.34 -4.37
N ASP A 473 4.73 11.79 -3.84
CA ASP A 473 4.82 12.95 -2.96
C ASP A 473 4.26 14.23 -3.57
N ASP A 474 4.41 14.42 -4.87
CA ASP A 474 3.93 15.59 -5.61
C ASP A 474 2.58 15.35 -6.33
N GLY A 475 2.03 14.13 -6.30
CA GLY A 475 0.75 13.77 -6.91
C GLY A 475 0.76 13.77 -8.44
N ASP A 476 1.93 13.67 -9.09
CA ASP A 476 2.07 13.68 -10.56
C ASP A 476 2.65 12.36 -11.13
N GLU A 477 2.96 11.40 -10.27
CA GLU A 477 3.54 10.12 -10.66
C GLU A 477 2.50 9.19 -11.30
N ASN A 478 2.93 8.50 -12.36
CA ASN A 478 2.18 7.41 -12.97
C ASN A 478 2.50 6.09 -12.30
N ILE A 479 1.47 5.30 -12.00
CA ILE A 479 1.64 3.96 -11.39
C ILE A 479 1.12 2.83 -12.26
N ILE A 480 0.37 3.14 -13.32
CA ILE A 480 -0.18 2.16 -14.26
C ILE A 480 -0.06 2.68 -15.69
N LYS A 481 0.28 1.78 -16.61
CA LYS A 481 0.28 2.05 -18.05
C LYS A 481 -0.30 0.88 -18.83
N CYS A 482 -1.23 1.20 -19.72
CA CYS A 482 -1.74 0.32 -20.75
C CYS A 482 -1.19 0.76 -22.10
N GLY A 483 -0.71 -0.16 -22.93
CA GLY A 483 -0.12 0.21 -24.20
C GLY A 483 -0.10 -0.91 -25.23
N LEU A 484 0.49 -0.58 -26.37
CA LEU A 484 0.72 -1.47 -27.52
C LEU A 484 2.19 -1.44 -27.89
N PHE A 485 2.76 -2.58 -28.27
CA PHE A 485 4.06 -2.66 -28.92
C PHE A 485 4.01 -3.68 -30.05
N THR A 486 4.99 -3.58 -30.95
CA THR A 486 5.17 -4.52 -32.07
C THR A 486 6.49 -5.25 -31.89
N GLU A 487 6.46 -6.56 -32.00
CA GLU A 487 7.65 -7.41 -32.01
C GLU A 487 8.46 -7.13 -33.28
N GLU A 488 9.79 -7.06 -33.15
CA GLU A 488 10.73 -6.86 -34.25
C GLU A 488 11.67 -8.07 -34.37
N ASN A 489 12.51 -8.07 -35.40
CA ASN A 489 13.61 -9.05 -35.58
C ASN A 489 14.78 -8.85 -34.60
N ALA A 490 14.51 -8.13 -33.48
CA ALA A 490 15.46 -7.82 -32.43
C ALA A 490 14.68 -7.65 -31.09
N ASP A 491 15.41 -7.56 -30.01
CA ASP A 491 14.85 -7.22 -28.73
C ASP A 491 14.21 -5.82 -28.78
N VAL A 492 12.96 -5.69 -28.33
CA VAL A 492 12.20 -4.43 -28.34
C VAL A 492 12.15 -3.84 -26.95
N ALA A 493 12.70 -2.65 -26.78
CA ALA A 493 12.57 -1.89 -25.53
C ALA A 493 11.21 -1.16 -25.50
N VAL A 494 10.39 -1.45 -24.48
CA VAL A 494 9.09 -0.82 -24.24
C VAL A 494 9.20 0.08 -23.02
N ASP A 495 9.21 1.38 -23.26
CA ASP A 495 9.26 2.39 -22.20
C ASP A 495 7.84 2.64 -21.65
N VAL A 496 7.66 2.38 -20.36
CA VAL A 496 6.39 2.64 -19.65
C VAL A 496 6.51 3.81 -18.66
N GLY A 497 7.69 4.42 -18.56
CA GLY A 497 8.00 5.54 -17.68
C GLY A 497 8.33 5.14 -16.24
N PHE A 498 8.32 3.85 -15.92
CA PHE A 498 8.67 3.31 -14.60
C PHE A 498 9.06 1.84 -14.70
N GLU A 499 9.73 1.32 -13.67
CA GLU A 499 10.01 -0.12 -13.55
C GLU A 499 8.74 -0.86 -13.13
N PRO A 500 8.23 -1.83 -13.93
CA PRO A 500 7.04 -2.58 -13.56
C PRO A 500 7.32 -3.66 -12.50
N GLN A 501 6.47 -3.74 -11.48
CA GLN A 501 6.40 -4.89 -10.58
C GLN A 501 5.45 -5.98 -11.10
N TRP A 502 4.50 -5.62 -11.95
CA TRP A 502 3.51 -6.52 -12.54
C TRP A 502 3.27 -6.12 -14.00
N LEU A 503 3.17 -7.13 -14.85
CA LEU A 503 2.96 -6.97 -16.27
C LEU A 503 2.05 -8.09 -16.78
N ILE A 504 1.01 -7.76 -17.53
CA ILE A 504 0.26 -8.72 -18.35
C ILE A 504 0.39 -8.36 -19.81
N THR A 505 0.57 -9.36 -20.68
CA THR A 505 0.71 -9.17 -22.12
C THR A 505 -0.21 -10.09 -22.90
N LYS A 506 -0.67 -9.63 -24.09
CA LYS A 506 -1.48 -10.45 -24.99
C LYS A 506 -1.20 -10.13 -26.45
N ARG A 507 -0.97 -11.15 -27.24
CA ARG A 507 -0.89 -11.02 -28.70
C ARG A 507 -2.24 -10.70 -29.33
N LEU A 508 -2.25 -9.76 -30.29
CA LEU A 508 -3.48 -9.27 -30.94
C LEU A 508 -3.79 -9.90 -32.29
N ASP A 509 -2.75 -10.13 -33.10
CA ASP A 509 -2.82 -10.48 -34.53
C ASP A 509 -2.70 -11.99 -34.79
N GLY A 510 -2.62 -12.78 -33.73
CA GLY A 510 -2.49 -14.21 -33.75
C GLY A 510 -2.89 -14.84 -32.44
N THR A 511 -2.84 -16.16 -32.38
CA THR A 511 -3.10 -16.89 -31.12
C THR A 511 -1.94 -16.68 -30.13
N GLY A 512 -2.24 -16.56 -28.86
CA GLY A 512 -1.27 -16.39 -27.78
C GLY A 512 -1.95 -16.32 -26.43
N ASP A 513 -1.25 -16.74 -25.38
CA ASP A 513 -1.76 -16.68 -24.02
C ASP A 513 -1.73 -15.24 -23.47
N TRP A 514 -2.50 -15.03 -22.39
CA TRP A 514 -2.41 -13.85 -21.55
C TRP A 514 -1.37 -14.09 -20.44
N ASN A 515 -0.14 -13.70 -20.67
CA ASN A 515 0.97 -14.00 -19.77
C ASN A 515 1.10 -12.92 -18.68
N ILE A 516 1.18 -13.35 -17.42
CA ILE A 516 1.33 -12.51 -16.23
C ILE A 516 2.72 -12.71 -15.65
N TYR A 517 3.48 -11.64 -15.56
CA TYR A 517 4.80 -11.56 -14.95
C TYR A 517 4.75 -10.70 -13.71
N ASP A 518 5.51 -11.02 -12.67
CA ASP A 518 5.72 -10.13 -11.54
C ASP A 518 7.10 -10.32 -10.89
N ASN A 519 7.56 -9.28 -10.23
CA ASN A 519 8.89 -9.24 -9.62
C ASN A 519 9.05 -10.19 -8.43
N MET A 520 7.96 -10.63 -7.81
CA MET A 520 8.02 -11.56 -6.67
C MET A 520 8.26 -13.00 -7.09
N ARG A 521 7.85 -13.38 -8.32
CA ARG A 521 8.02 -14.72 -8.88
C ARG A 521 9.19 -14.86 -9.85
N GLY A 522 9.96 -13.80 -10.07
CA GLY A 522 11.08 -13.76 -11.00
C GLY A 522 10.72 -13.13 -12.34
N PHE A 523 10.58 -11.81 -12.32
CA PHE A 523 10.59 -10.96 -13.51
C PHE A 523 11.95 -10.26 -13.56
N PRO A 524 12.99 -10.93 -14.08
CA PRO A 524 14.37 -10.49 -13.97
C PRO A 524 14.72 -9.41 -14.99
N ALA A 525 15.78 -8.66 -14.70
CA ALA A 525 16.36 -7.70 -15.64
C ALA A 525 17.20 -8.37 -16.74
N ASP A 526 17.72 -9.55 -16.51
CA ASP A 526 18.50 -10.31 -17.49
C ASP A 526 18.31 -11.82 -17.33
N PRO A 527 18.41 -12.54 -18.46
CA PRO A 527 17.65 -13.73 -18.67
C PRO A 527 18.46 -14.98 -18.53
N SER A 528 18.34 -15.63 -17.47
CA SER A 528 18.44 -17.08 -17.61
C SER A 528 17.05 -17.72 -17.69
N THR A 529 16.11 -17.27 -16.92
CA THR A 529 14.76 -17.84 -16.86
C THR A 529 13.75 -16.79 -16.39
N VAL A 530 12.60 -16.74 -17.03
CA VAL A 530 11.45 -15.95 -16.57
C VAL A 530 10.34 -16.88 -16.12
N THR A 531 9.74 -16.55 -14.98
CA THR A 531 8.61 -17.28 -14.43
C THR A 531 7.32 -16.50 -14.71
N TYR A 532 6.30 -17.19 -15.24
CA TYR A 532 5.02 -16.57 -15.56
C TYR A 532 3.85 -17.50 -15.31
N LEU A 533 2.68 -16.93 -15.20
CA LEU A 533 1.37 -17.58 -15.22
C LEU A 533 0.57 -17.07 -16.40
N SER A 534 -0.35 -17.86 -16.91
CA SER A 534 -1.23 -17.42 -18.00
C SER A 534 -2.67 -17.29 -17.49
N ALA A 535 -3.25 -16.09 -17.61
CA ALA A 535 -4.58 -15.78 -17.09
C ALA A 535 -5.69 -16.63 -17.71
N ASN A 536 -5.49 -17.12 -18.92
CA ASN A 536 -6.41 -18.00 -19.66
C ASN A 536 -6.16 -19.49 -19.44
N LEU A 537 -5.26 -19.88 -18.55
CA LEU A 537 -4.92 -21.29 -18.31
C LEU A 537 -4.96 -21.63 -16.82
N ASN A 538 -5.46 -22.83 -16.52
CA ASN A 538 -5.37 -23.40 -15.18
C ASN A 538 -4.01 -24.04 -14.88
N ALA A 539 -3.05 -24.01 -15.80
CA ALA A 539 -1.73 -24.62 -15.64
C ALA A 539 -0.97 -24.08 -14.41
N ALA A 540 -0.08 -24.91 -13.88
CA ALA A 540 0.90 -24.46 -12.90
C ALA A 540 1.83 -23.39 -13.50
N GLU A 541 2.56 -22.70 -12.63
CA GLU A 541 3.57 -21.72 -13.01
C GLU A 541 4.59 -22.33 -13.97
N THR A 542 4.92 -21.61 -15.01
CA THR A 542 5.89 -22.01 -16.03
C THR A 542 7.16 -21.20 -15.87
N THR A 543 8.30 -21.88 -15.81
CA THR A 543 9.61 -21.27 -15.89
C THR A 543 10.21 -21.60 -17.27
N ASN A 544 10.54 -20.57 -18.03
CA ASN A 544 11.06 -20.75 -19.39
C ASN A 544 12.41 -20.05 -19.56
N GLN A 545 13.36 -20.72 -20.21
CA GLN A 545 14.66 -20.16 -20.58
C GLN A 545 14.57 -19.17 -21.76
N PHE A 546 13.49 -19.22 -22.53
CA PHE A 546 13.22 -18.26 -23.61
C PHE A 546 12.25 -17.20 -23.10
N SER A 547 12.76 -16.26 -22.33
CA SER A 547 11.96 -15.22 -21.71
C SER A 547 11.52 -14.18 -22.74
N PHE A 548 10.19 -13.95 -22.80
CA PHE A 548 9.64 -12.90 -23.65
C PHE A 548 9.81 -11.51 -23.04
N ALA A 549 9.83 -11.36 -21.71
CA ALA A 549 9.91 -10.05 -21.06
C ALA A 549 11.02 -10.01 -20.00
N ARG A 550 11.77 -8.90 -19.98
CA ARG A 550 12.76 -8.54 -18.95
C ARG A 550 12.45 -7.17 -18.40
N VAL A 551 12.55 -6.99 -17.11
CA VAL A 551 12.33 -5.67 -16.50
C VAL A 551 13.51 -4.74 -16.76
N THR A 552 13.21 -3.46 -16.94
CA THR A 552 14.17 -2.35 -16.92
C THR A 552 13.71 -1.28 -15.95
N SER A 553 14.56 -0.32 -15.64
CA SER A 553 14.21 0.77 -14.70
C SER A 553 13.11 1.72 -15.20
N SER A 554 12.78 1.68 -16.50
CA SER A 554 11.72 2.50 -17.09
C SER A 554 10.67 1.69 -17.87
N GLY A 555 10.75 0.34 -17.85
CA GLY A 555 9.82 -0.49 -18.58
C GLY A 555 10.27 -1.94 -18.68
N PHE A 556 10.20 -2.49 -19.87
CA PHE A 556 10.63 -3.86 -20.11
C PHE A 556 11.21 -4.03 -21.51
N ILE A 557 12.04 -5.05 -21.69
CA ILE A 557 12.53 -5.50 -23.00
C ILE A 557 11.76 -6.75 -23.39
N TRP A 558 11.12 -6.72 -24.55
CA TRP A 558 10.53 -7.90 -25.17
C TRP A 558 11.57 -8.61 -26.02
N LYS A 559 11.83 -9.84 -25.66
CA LYS A 559 12.83 -10.67 -26.34
C LYS A 559 12.33 -11.14 -27.71
N TYR A 560 13.20 -11.05 -28.70
CA TYR A 560 12.97 -11.65 -30.01
C TYR A 560 12.74 -13.16 -29.90
N GLY A 561 11.56 -13.59 -30.33
CA GLY A 561 11.20 -15.00 -30.45
C GLY A 561 11.13 -15.40 -31.94
N SER A 562 11.82 -16.44 -32.35
CA SER A 562 12.04 -16.85 -33.73
C SER A 562 10.81 -17.12 -34.60
N SER A 563 9.59 -16.82 -34.16
CA SER A 563 8.38 -17.36 -34.80
C SER A 563 7.37 -16.37 -35.37
N ALA A 564 7.48 -15.06 -35.13
CA ALA A 564 6.54 -14.13 -35.76
C ALA A 564 7.07 -12.68 -35.79
N ASN A 565 7.68 -12.28 -36.90
CA ASN A 565 8.01 -10.88 -37.17
C ASN A 565 6.76 -10.01 -37.23
N ASN A 566 6.80 -8.84 -36.59
CA ASN A 566 5.73 -7.84 -36.51
C ASN A 566 4.47 -8.26 -35.73
N ALA A 567 4.57 -9.23 -34.83
CA ALA A 567 3.45 -9.56 -33.95
C ALA A 567 3.13 -8.37 -33.02
N GLN A 568 1.85 -8.05 -32.88
CA GLN A 568 1.38 -6.96 -32.06
C GLN A 568 0.90 -7.46 -30.71
N TYR A 569 1.29 -6.75 -29.65
CA TYR A 569 0.94 -7.09 -28.26
C TYR A 569 0.40 -5.88 -27.53
N ILE A 570 -0.70 -6.05 -26.79
CA ILE A 570 -1.08 -5.11 -25.73
C ILE A 570 -0.44 -5.51 -24.41
N TYR A 571 -0.38 -4.53 -23.50
CA TYR A 571 0.06 -4.76 -22.13
C TYR A 571 -0.67 -3.86 -21.12
N ILE A 572 -0.70 -4.31 -19.86
CA ILE A 572 -0.93 -3.50 -18.68
C ILE A 572 0.30 -3.68 -17.79
N ALA A 573 0.92 -2.59 -17.40
CA ALA A 573 2.08 -2.57 -16.51
C ALA A 573 1.77 -1.76 -15.25
N ILE A 574 2.17 -2.25 -14.08
CA ILE A 574 2.02 -1.56 -12.79
C ILE A 574 3.39 -1.35 -12.18
N ARG A 575 3.64 -0.11 -11.74
CA ARG A 575 4.90 0.37 -11.17
C ARG A 575 5.28 -0.39 -9.90
N ARG A 576 6.59 -0.58 -9.67
CA ARG A 576 7.12 -1.10 -8.41
C ARG A 576 6.88 -0.14 -7.24
N PRO A 577 7.02 -0.61 -5.97
CA PRO A 577 6.96 0.23 -4.78
C PRO A 577 7.83 1.49 -4.89
N MET A 578 7.29 2.63 -4.44
CA MET A 578 7.88 3.95 -4.65
C MET A 578 7.97 4.81 -3.39
N LYS A 579 7.38 4.36 -2.29
CA LYS A 579 7.35 5.10 -1.03
C LYS A 579 8.75 5.20 -0.41
N THR A 580 9.14 6.41 0.00
CA THR A 580 10.39 6.64 0.71
C THR A 580 10.30 6.06 2.12
N PRO A 581 11.24 5.19 2.57
CA PRO A 581 11.21 4.63 3.91
C PRO A 581 11.45 5.70 4.98
N THR A 582 10.82 5.53 6.13
CA THR A 582 10.92 6.42 7.28
C THR A 582 11.79 5.83 8.40
N ALA A 583 12.03 4.52 8.36
CA ALA A 583 12.86 3.81 9.33
C ALA A 583 13.77 2.78 8.66
N GLY A 584 14.97 2.59 9.21
CA GLY A 584 15.95 1.62 8.70
C GLY A 584 15.42 0.18 8.72
N THR A 585 14.54 -0.17 9.66
CA THR A 585 13.92 -1.50 9.77
C THR A 585 12.94 -1.85 8.66
N GLU A 586 12.50 -0.89 7.87
CA GLU A 586 11.65 -1.11 6.68
C GLU A 586 12.45 -1.63 5.48
N VAL A 587 13.77 -1.42 5.47
CA VAL A 587 14.63 -1.62 4.30
C VAL A 587 15.94 -2.34 4.56
N PHE A 588 16.29 -2.56 5.82
CA PHE A 588 17.51 -3.27 6.21
C PHE A 588 17.27 -4.18 7.42
N ASN A 589 17.76 -5.40 7.35
CA ASN A 589 17.90 -6.29 8.49
C ASN A 589 19.12 -7.21 8.34
N GLY A 590 19.71 -7.61 9.47
CA GLY A 590 20.67 -8.68 9.55
C GLY A 590 20.10 -9.85 10.34
N ASP A 591 20.30 -11.09 9.87
CA ASP A 591 19.80 -12.29 10.53
C ASP A 591 20.86 -13.40 10.51
N TYR A 592 21.02 -14.05 11.65
CA TYR A 592 21.89 -15.22 11.83
C TYR A 592 21.01 -16.47 11.93
N SER A 593 21.07 -17.32 10.92
CA SER A 593 20.18 -18.48 10.84
C SER A 593 20.84 -19.68 10.16
N ASN A 594 20.29 -20.87 10.47
CA ASN A 594 20.65 -22.16 9.87
C ASN A 594 19.53 -22.72 8.97
N ALA A 595 18.43 -21.99 8.77
CA ALA A 595 17.24 -22.53 8.11
C ALA A 595 16.54 -21.57 7.16
N GLY A 596 17.12 -20.43 6.87
CA GLY A 596 16.55 -19.33 6.09
C GLY A 596 16.67 -18.01 6.85
N PHE A 597 16.58 -16.91 6.15
CA PHE A 597 16.81 -15.59 6.71
C PHE A 597 15.56 -14.74 6.70
N THR A 598 15.25 -14.13 7.84
CA THR A 598 14.08 -13.29 8.04
C THR A 598 14.46 -11.82 8.07
N ALA A 599 13.86 -11.04 7.18
CA ALA A 599 14.05 -9.59 7.11
C ALA A 599 12.86 -8.80 7.65
N GLY A 600 11.65 -9.36 7.55
CA GLY A 600 10.39 -8.66 7.79
C GLY A 600 9.85 -7.94 6.54
N PHE A 601 10.57 -8.01 5.42
CA PHE A 601 10.23 -7.41 4.13
C PHE A 601 10.74 -8.28 2.97
N PRO A 602 10.25 -8.10 1.72
CA PRO A 602 10.82 -8.72 0.54
C PRO A 602 12.26 -8.26 0.31
N VAL A 603 13.20 -9.20 0.26
CA VAL A 603 14.63 -8.91 0.09
C VAL A 603 14.97 -8.73 -1.38
N ASP A 604 15.63 -7.63 -1.74
CA ASP A 604 16.08 -7.35 -3.09
C ASP A 604 17.58 -7.60 -3.28
N LEU A 605 18.38 -7.41 -2.23
CA LEU A 605 19.82 -7.67 -2.20
C LEU A 605 20.16 -8.34 -0.88
N ALA A 606 20.92 -9.42 -0.95
CA ALA A 606 21.46 -10.08 0.23
C ALA A 606 22.97 -10.32 0.09
N PHE A 607 23.70 -10.06 1.17
CA PHE A 607 25.05 -10.55 1.38
C PHE A 607 24.97 -11.65 2.43
N MET A 608 25.72 -12.72 2.25
CA MET A 608 25.82 -13.83 3.19
C MET A 608 27.29 -14.17 3.48
N LYS A 609 27.60 -14.46 4.73
CA LYS A 609 28.91 -14.91 5.17
C LYS A 609 28.79 -15.95 6.26
N ASN A 610 29.56 -17.02 6.12
CA ASN A 610 29.73 -17.99 7.20
C ASN A 610 30.65 -17.41 8.29
N LEU A 611 30.21 -17.40 9.53
CA LEU A 611 30.94 -16.86 10.67
C LEU A 611 31.83 -17.89 11.35
N TYR A 612 31.71 -19.19 11.03
CA TYR A 612 32.45 -20.24 11.72
C TYR A 612 33.94 -20.15 11.44
N THR A 613 34.73 -20.15 12.49
CA THR A 613 36.15 -19.84 12.45
C THR A 613 37.04 -20.92 11.82
N ALA A 614 36.52 -22.11 11.58
CA ALA A 614 37.28 -23.24 11.03
C ALA A 614 37.25 -23.35 9.52
N VAL A 615 36.41 -22.54 8.81
CA VAL A 615 36.20 -22.64 7.37
C VAL A 615 36.35 -21.27 6.70
N SER A 616 37.29 -21.17 5.79
CA SER A 616 37.46 -20.01 4.93
C SER A 616 36.38 -20.05 3.82
N THR A 617 35.37 -19.22 3.88
CA THR A 617 34.31 -19.15 2.88
C THR A 617 34.24 -17.78 2.21
N ASP A 618 33.78 -17.76 0.97
CA ASP A 618 33.52 -16.50 0.29
C ASP A 618 32.38 -15.72 0.97
N TRP A 619 32.33 -14.42 0.72
CA TRP A 619 31.13 -13.66 0.83
C TRP A 619 30.28 -13.88 -0.41
N GLU A 620 29.09 -14.36 -0.23
CA GLU A 620 28.16 -14.61 -1.32
C GLU A 620 27.12 -13.49 -1.37
N THR A 621 26.77 -13.06 -2.57
CA THR A 621 25.73 -12.06 -2.77
C THR A 621 24.82 -12.45 -3.91
N GLY A 622 23.53 -12.21 -3.74
CA GLY A 622 22.50 -12.42 -4.75
C GLY A 622 21.43 -11.34 -4.70
N THR A 623 20.68 -11.23 -5.77
CA THR A 623 19.61 -10.24 -5.88
C THR A 623 18.34 -10.84 -6.48
N ARG A 624 17.18 -10.36 -6.04
CA ARG A 624 15.88 -10.71 -6.65
C ARG A 624 15.86 -10.41 -8.16
N LEU A 625 16.50 -9.31 -8.56
CA LEU A 625 16.54 -8.85 -9.96
C LEU A 625 17.25 -9.82 -10.92
N LEU A 626 18.15 -10.65 -10.40
CA LEU A 626 18.91 -11.64 -11.20
C LEU A 626 18.42 -13.08 -10.98
N GLY A 627 17.58 -13.31 -9.98
CA GLY A 627 17.04 -14.63 -9.68
C GLY A 627 18.06 -15.57 -9.02
N ALA A 628 17.99 -16.86 -9.35
CA ALA A 628 18.77 -17.94 -8.74
C ALA A 628 20.25 -17.94 -9.16
N THR A 629 20.95 -16.87 -8.84
CA THR A 629 22.38 -16.69 -9.16
C THR A 629 23.11 -16.05 -7.99
N ARG A 630 24.45 -16.28 -7.93
CA ARG A 630 25.31 -15.68 -6.91
C ARG A 630 26.61 -15.12 -7.48
N LEU A 631 27.13 -14.14 -6.80
CA LEU A 631 28.46 -13.56 -6.97
C LEU A 631 29.24 -13.66 -5.65
N ALA A 632 30.57 -13.63 -5.72
CA ALA A 632 31.42 -13.54 -4.54
C ALA A 632 32.13 -12.18 -4.49
N THR A 633 32.04 -11.46 -3.34
CA THR A 633 32.71 -10.16 -3.19
C THR A 633 34.22 -10.30 -2.99
N THR A 634 34.69 -11.47 -2.58
CA THR A 634 36.11 -11.80 -2.36
C THR A 634 36.85 -12.16 -3.63
N SER A 635 36.17 -12.31 -4.75
CA SER A 635 36.68 -12.93 -5.98
C SER A 635 36.36 -12.08 -7.21
N THR A 636 37.14 -12.32 -8.27
CA THR A 636 36.84 -11.80 -9.62
C THR A 636 35.94 -12.75 -10.42
N ALA A 637 35.61 -13.93 -9.91
CA ALA A 637 34.84 -14.93 -10.63
C ALA A 637 33.54 -14.36 -11.24
N ALA A 638 33.18 -14.90 -12.39
CA ALA A 638 31.90 -14.64 -13.01
C ALA A 638 30.73 -15.14 -12.13
N GLU A 639 29.53 -14.67 -12.42
CA GLU A 639 28.31 -15.13 -11.77
C GLU A 639 28.11 -16.63 -11.96
N ALA A 640 27.67 -17.30 -10.91
CA ALA A 640 27.33 -18.71 -10.94
C ALA A 640 25.82 -18.90 -10.74
N ALA A 641 25.22 -19.79 -11.52
CA ALA A 641 23.86 -20.25 -11.24
C ALA A 641 23.83 -20.99 -9.91
N ASP A 642 22.88 -20.66 -9.04
CA ASP A 642 22.71 -21.28 -7.75
C ASP A 642 21.22 -21.31 -7.37
N SER A 643 20.64 -22.52 -7.45
CA SER A 643 19.22 -22.74 -7.14
C SER A 643 18.88 -22.56 -5.65
N ASP A 644 19.88 -22.45 -4.80
CA ASP A 644 19.68 -22.24 -3.37
C ASP A 644 19.45 -20.76 -3.04
N PHE A 645 19.75 -19.85 -3.98
CA PHE A 645 19.45 -18.41 -3.84
C PHE A 645 18.00 -18.12 -4.27
N VAL A 646 17.08 -18.24 -3.32
CA VAL A 646 15.63 -18.07 -3.56
C VAL A 646 15.11 -16.82 -2.88
N PHE A 647 14.53 -15.91 -3.68
CA PHE A 647 13.96 -14.63 -3.21
C PHE A 647 12.42 -14.63 -3.22
N ASP A 648 11.76 -15.75 -3.48
CA ASP A 648 10.30 -15.93 -3.54
C ASP A 648 9.67 -15.89 -2.13
N SER A 649 9.99 -14.86 -1.34
CA SER A 649 9.52 -14.67 0.02
C SER A 649 9.10 -13.24 0.25
N MET A 650 8.03 -13.05 1.01
CA MET A 650 7.53 -11.74 1.42
C MET A 650 8.25 -11.17 2.65
N THR A 651 8.98 -12.00 3.39
CA THR A 651 9.55 -11.64 4.70
C THR A 651 11.03 -11.94 4.84
N GLY A 652 11.70 -12.34 3.75
CA GLY A 652 13.10 -12.72 3.81
C GLY A 652 13.59 -13.36 2.51
N TRP A 653 14.59 -14.19 2.62
CA TRP A 653 15.12 -15.05 1.57
C TRP A 653 15.78 -16.29 2.18
N TYR A 654 16.05 -17.31 1.40
CA TYR A 654 16.76 -18.49 1.93
C TYR A 654 17.50 -19.25 0.82
N THR A 655 18.48 -20.04 1.24
CA THR A 655 19.08 -21.12 0.46
C THR A 655 18.36 -22.44 0.80
N ALA A 656 18.24 -23.35 -0.14
CA ALA A 656 17.58 -24.64 0.10
C ALA A 656 18.29 -25.50 1.16
N SER A 657 19.61 -25.27 1.35
CA SER A 657 20.42 -25.94 2.36
C SER A 657 21.45 -24.95 2.91
N PRO A 658 21.05 -23.94 3.70
CA PRO A 658 21.97 -22.99 4.25
C PRO A 658 23.00 -23.74 5.11
N PRO A 659 24.31 -23.50 4.92
CA PRO A 659 25.32 -24.01 5.84
C PRO A 659 25.04 -23.50 7.25
N VAL A 660 25.40 -24.26 8.25
CA VAL A 660 25.32 -23.79 9.64
C VAL A 660 26.18 -22.54 9.86
N ASP A 661 25.78 -21.69 10.79
CA ASP A 661 26.51 -20.47 11.19
C ASP A 661 26.64 -19.37 10.12
N ASN A 662 25.61 -19.17 9.31
CA ASN A 662 25.58 -18.07 8.37
C ASN A 662 24.89 -16.83 8.93
N GLN A 663 25.51 -15.68 8.63
CA GLN A 663 24.93 -14.34 8.79
C GLN A 663 24.55 -13.80 7.42
N SER A 664 23.34 -13.25 7.31
CA SER A 664 22.90 -12.50 6.14
C SER A 664 22.63 -11.05 6.48
N TRP A 665 23.01 -10.15 5.57
CA TRP A 665 22.63 -8.74 5.56
C TRP A 665 21.71 -8.51 4.37
N MET A 666 20.51 -8.05 4.65
CA MET A 666 19.39 -8.01 3.73
C MET A 666 18.91 -6.58 3.49
N PHE A 667 18.73 -6.23 2.24
CA PHE A 667 18.35 -4.89 1.82
C PHE A 667 17.12 -4.95 0.91
N LYS A 668 16.21 -4.00 1.09
CA LYS A 668 15.08 -3.75 0.21
C LYS A 668 15.37 -2.51 -0.64
N ARG A 669 15.09 -2.59 -1.94
CA ARG A 669 15.17 -1.44 -2.84
C ARG A 669 14.12 -0.40 -2.47
N ALA A 670 14.55 0.84 -2.24
CA ALA A 670 13.67 1.94 -1.87
C ALA A 670 14.23 3.29 -2.29
N THR A 671 13.33 4.19 -2.62
CA THR A 671 13.61 5.58 -2.97
C THR A 671 14.46 6.26 -1.90
N GLY A 672 15.52 6.94 -2.32
CA GLY A 672 16.44 7.65 -1.43
C GLY A 672 17.44 6.79 -0.64
N PHE A 673 17.27 5.46 -0.63
CA PHE A 673 18.06 4.53 0.18
C PHE A 673 19.01 3.68 -0.66
N MET A 674 18.46 2.73 -1.41
CA MET A 674 19.22 1.75 -2.18
C MET A 674 18.47 1.30 -3.43
N ASP A 675 19.21 1.09 -4.52
CA ASP A 675 18.69 0.46 -5.72
C ASP A 675 19.65 -0.60 -6.28
N VAL A 676 19.12 -1.53 -7.06
CA VAL A 676 19.88 -2.54 -7.82
C VAL A 676 19.61 -2.31 -9.30
N ILE A 677 20.67 -2.18 -10.07
CA ILE A 677 20.60 -2.05 -11.51
C ILE A 677 21.25 -3.26 -12.19
N ALA A 678 20.73 -3.64 -13.36
CA ALA A 678 21.35 -4.61 -14.22
C ALA A 678 21.33 -4.04 -15.66
N TYR A 679 22.44 -4.16 -16.36
CA TYR A 679 22.57 -3.62 -17.71
C TYR A 679 23.59 -4.39 -18.54
N ARG A 680 23.51 -4.24 -19.84
CA ARG A 680 24.51 -4.73 -20.80
C ARG A 680 25.34 -3.57 -21.32
N GLY A 681 26.65 -3.75 -21.38
CA GLY A 681 27.55 -2.77 -21.96
C GLY A 681 27.30 -2.62 -23.48
N ASN A 682 27.46 -1.40 -24.00
CA ASN A 682 27.16 -1.09 -25.39
C ASN A 682 28.27 -0.34 -26.15
N GLU A 683 29.33 0.07 -25.44
CA GLU A 683 30.47 0.88 -25.97
C GLU A 683 30.08 2.11 -26.82
N SER A 684 28.80 2.51 -26.76
CA SER A 684 28.27 3.58 -27.60
C SER A 684 28.48 4.95 -26.94
N GLY A 685 28.91 5.93 -27.71
CA GLY A 685 29.07 7.32 -27.26
C GLY A 685 30.25 7.53 -26.31
N THR A 686 30.23 8.64 -25.56
CA THR A 686 31.26 9.01 -24.58
C THR A 686 31.04 8.33 -23.21
N PHE A 687 29.82 7.99 -22.86
CA PHE A 687 29.42 7.23 -21.68
C PHE A 687 28.11 6.51 -21.97
N GLN A 688 27.82 5.47 -21.16
CA GLN A 688 26.51 4.83 -21.14
C GLN A 688 25.76 5.28 -19.90
N ALA A 689 24.59 5.90 -20.09
CA ALA A 689 23.68 6.22 -19.00
C ALA A 689 22.89 4.97 -18.62
N VAL A 690 23.06 4.49 -17.39
CA VAL A 690 22.33 3.35 -16.85
C VAL A 690 21.27 3.89 -15.90
N PRO A 691 19.99 3.81 -16.26
CA PRO A 691 18.91 4.37 -15.43
C PRO A 691 18.76 3.63 -14.11
N HIS A 692 18.28 4.34 -13.06
CA HIS A 692 17.93 3.79 -11.75
C HIS A 692 16.72 4.52 -11.14
N ASN A 693 16.13 3.91 -10.11
CA ASN A 693 14.95 4.44 -9.42
C ASN A 693 15.25 4.92 -7.98
N LEU A 694 16.50 5.29 -7.71
CA LEU A 694 16.91 5.82 -6.41
C LEU A 694 16.33 7.22 -6.15
N THR A 695 16.01 7.97 -7.21
CA THR A 695 15.49 9.36 -7.23
C THR A 695 16.43 10.44 -6.67
N VAL A 696 17.55 10.04 -6.11
CA VAL A 696 18.65 10.89 -5.66
C VAL A 696 19.96 10.43 -6.29
N ILE A 697 20.97 11.29 -6.27
CA ILE A 697 22.29 10.92 -6.78
C ILE A 697 22.89 9.83 -5.89
N PRO A 698 23.29 8.66 -6.44
CA PRO A 698 23.95 7.63 -5.67
C PRO A 698 25.30 8.09 -5.14
N GLU A 699 25.56 7.91 -3.87
CA GLU A 699 26.80 8.32 -3.18
C GLU A 699 27.81 7.18 -3.09
N LEU A 700 27.34 5.92 -3.11
CA LEU A 700 28.17 4.71 -3.22
C LEU A 700 27.63 3.83 -4.33
N VAL A 701 28.50 3.44 -5.25
CA VAL A 701 28.20 2.57 -6.40
C VAL A 701 29.14 1.38 -6.36
N MET A 702 28.59 0.16 -6.41
CA MET A 702 29.33 -1.11 -6.50
C MET A 702 28.90 -1.84 -7.78
N ILE A 703 29.78 -2.02 -8.75
CA ILE A 703 29.44 -2.69 -10.01
C ILE A 703 30.30 -3.93 -10.20
N LYS A 704 29.71 -5.00 -10.72
CA LYS A 704 30.37 -6.27 -11.06
C LYS A 704 29.98 -6.72 -12.45
N PRO A 705 30.97 -7.01 -13.33
CA PRO A 705 30.72 -7.81 -14.52
C PRO A 705 30.26 -9.22 -14.12
N ARG A 706 29.19 -9.70 -14.75
CA ARG A 706 28.53 -10.96 -14.39
C ARG A 706 29.07 -12.14 -15.17
N ASN A 707 29.30 -11.95 -16.47
CA ASN A 707 29.70 -13.01 -17.41
C ASN A 707 31.20 -13.08 -17.66
N THR A 708 32.00 -12.25 -17.01
CA THR A 708 33.47 -12.23 -17.12
C THR A 708 34.14 -12.31 -15.75
N GLY A 709 35.40 -12.75 -15.72
CA GLY A 709 36.21 -12.88 -14.52
C GLY A 709 36.90 -11.58 -14.10
N ASP A 710 36.19 -10.44 -14.11
CA ASP A 710 36.78 -9.14 -13.80
C ASP A 710 36.44 -8.70 -12.38
N ALA A 711 37.25 -7.76 -11.87
CA ALA A 711 37.12 -7.27 -10.51
C ALA A 711 35.80 -6.52 -10.27
N TRP A 712 35.35 -6.51 -9.02
CA TRP A 712 34.37 -5.58 -8.50
C TRP A 712 34.93 -4.17 -8.62
N GLN A 713 34.18 -3.30 -9.23
CA GLN A 713 34.55 -1.89 -9.42
C GLN A 713 33.52 -1.01 -8.72
N GLY A 714 33.96 0.04 -8.11
CA GLY A 714 33.01 0.92 -7.44
C GLY A 714 33.56 2.32 -7.26
N GLY A 715 32.67 3.19 -6.85
CA GLY A 715 32.99 4.55 -6.58
C GLY A 715 32.14 5.12 -5.46
N SER A 716 32.72 5.97 -4.65
CA SER A 716 32.00 6.82 -3.72
C SER A 716 32.15 8.27 -4.17
N GLN A 717 31.07 9.03 -4.10
CA GLN A 717 31.09 10.44 -4.45
C GLN A 717 31.97 11.23 -3.46
N PHE A 718 32.89 11.99 -3.99
CA PHE A 718 33.80 12.87 -3.25
C PHE A 718 33.61 14.32 -3.73
N GLY A 719 32.56 14.96 -3.29
CA GLY A 719 32.17 16.28 -3.77
C GLY A 719 31.57 16.24 -5.19
N ALA A 720 31.31 17.40 -5.77
CA ALA A 720 30.59 17.52 -7.05
C ALA A 720 31.42 17.16 -8.29
N THR A 721 32.75 17.04 -8.17
CA THR A 721 33.68 16.89 -9.32
C THR A 721 34.55 15.65 -9.27
N GLN A 722 34.53 14.93 -8.17
CA GLN A 722 35.39 13.78 -7.94
C GLN A 722 34.67 12.57 -7.38
N TYR A 723 35.15 11.39 -7.73
CA TYR A 723 34.77 10.13 -7.08
C TYR A 723 36.00 9.36 -6.61
N ALA A 724 35.78 8.53 -5.60
CA ALA A 724 36.76 7.58 -5.15
C ALA A 724 36.61 6.26 -5.92
N PHE A 725 37.54 5.91 -6.76
CA PHE A 725 37.54 4.59 -7.40
C PHE A 725 38.07 3.53 -6.45
N MET A 726 37.33 2.44 -6.29
CA MET A 726 37.63 1.37 -5.34
C MET A 726 37.35 0.00 -5.95
N ALA A 727 38.18 -1.01 -5.61
CA ALA A 727 37.90 -2.41 -5.90
C ALA A 727 37.40 -3.10 -4.63
N PHE A 728 36.18 -3.65 -4.68
CA PHE A 728 35.57 -4.26 -3.49
C PHE A 728 36.15 -5.63 -3.12
N ASN A 729 36.80 -6.29 -4.06
CA ASN A 729 37.48 -7.57 -3.84
C ASN A 729 38.99 -7.41 -3.50
N SER A 730 39.43 -6.22 -3.14
CA SER A 730 40.87 -5.94 -2.91
C SER A 730 41.10 -4.98 -1.74
N SER A 731 42.22 -5.17 -1.08
CA SER A 731 42.76 -4.23 -0.08
C SER A 731 43.50 -3.05 -0.69
N ASN A 732 43.66 -2.96 -2.01
CA ASN A 732 44.36 -1.87 -2.65
C ASN A 732 43.81 -0.51 -2.20
N GLY A 733 44.70 0.46 -2.07
CA GLY A 733 44.37 1.84 -1.83
C GLY A 733 43.50 2.37 -2.98
N TYR A 734 42.76 3.40 -2.68
CA TYR A 734 41.89 4.03 -3.62
C TYR A 734 42.58 5.16 -4.39
N GLY A 735 42.02 5.56 -5.52
CA GLY A 735 42.46 6.73 -6.28
C GLY A 735 41.31 7.74 -6.42
N LEU A 736 41.54 9.00 -6.02
CA LEU A 736 40.65 10.10 -6.40
C LEU A 736 40.72 10.28 -7.91
N ARG A 737 39.57 10.29 -8.54
CA ARG A 737 39.39 10.54 -9.97
C ARG A 737 38.44 11.71 -10.16
N ASN A 738 38.74 12.55 -11.14
CA ASN A 738 37.77 13.57 -11.57
C ASN A 738 36.76 12.92 -12.51
N TYR A 739 35.53 13.34 -12.47
CA TYR A 739 34.56 12.95 -13.47
C TYR A 739 35.03 13.44 -14.86
N ASN A 740 35.00 12.58 -15.86
CA ASN A 740 35.39 12.89 -17.25
C ASN A 740 36.84 13.31 -17.47
N SER A 741 37.80 12.84 -16.67
CA SER A 741 39.20 13.30 -16.79
C SER A 741 40.02 12.61 -17.90
N GLY A 742 39.45 11.66 -18.65
CA GLY A 742 40.12 11.02 -19.79
C GLY A 742 40.62 9.61 -19.51
N TYR A 743 41.85 9.27 -19.54
CA TYR A 743 42.37 7.91 -19.45
C TYR A 743 42.00 7.14 -18.18
N GLY A 744 41.25 6.06 -18.30
CA GLY A 744 40.97 5.11 -17.23
C GLY A 744 39.82 5.54 -16.30
N ASP A 745 38.97 6.46 -16.74
CA ASP A 745 37.76 6.83 -15.99
C ASP A 745 36.70 5.76 -16.11
N TYR A 746 35.98 5.51 -15.00
CA TYR A 746 34.90 4.54 -14.94
C TYR A 746 33.52 5.18 -14.86
N TYR A 747 33.45 6.46 -14.44
CA TYR A 747 32.21 7.18 -14.25
C TYR A 747 32.26 8.60 -14.80
N SER A 748 31.19 9.01 -15.43
CA SER A 748 30.80 10.41 -15.54
C SER A 748 29.94 10.79 -14.32
N ALA A 749 29.72 12.09 -14.08
CA ALA A 749 28.90 12.51 -12.96
C ALA A 749 27.52 11.84 -13.00
N PRO A 750 27.10 11.12 -11.94
CA PRO A 750 25.80 10.52 -11.87
C PRO A 750 24.71 11.57 -11.69
N THR A 751 23.49 11.23 -12.03
CA THR A 751 22.30 12.05 -11.83
C THR A 751 21.36 11.38 -10.81
N SER A 752 20.26 12.02 -10.49
CA SER A 752 19.20 11.41 -9.66
C SER A 752 18.45 10.26 -10.37
N THR A 753 18.70 10.06 -11.66
CA THR A 753 17.99 9.06 -12.49
C THR A 753 18.91 8.09 -13.24
N ALA A 754 20.22 8.36 -13.29
CA ALA A 754 21.17 7.49 -14.02
C ALA A 754 22.57 7.52 -13.42
N VAL A 755 23.24 6.36 -13.46
CA VAL A 755 24.68 6.22 -13.29
C VAL A 755 25.30 6.22 -14.67
N ASN A 756 26.28 7.11 -14.89
CA ASN A 756 26.94 7.27 -16.16
C ASN A 756 28.27 6.50 -16.16
N VAL A 757 28.30 5.33 -16.78
CA VAL A 757 29.47 4.43 -16.79
C VAL A 757 30.34 4.64 -18.02
N LEU A 758 31.64 4.42 -17.83
CA LEU A 758 32.71 4.62 -18.82
C LEU A 758 33.65 3.38 -18.81
N GLY A 759 34.62 3.38 -19.74
CA GLY A 759 35.67 2.37 -19.81
C GLY A 759 35.14 0.95 -19.79
N SER A 760 35.77 0.04 -19.04
CA SER A 760 35.40 -1.37 -18.95
C SER A 760 34.05 -1.63 -18.27
N LEU A 761 33.40 -0.63 -17.65
CA LEU A 761 32.04 -0.75 -17.12
C LEU A 761 30.95 -0.66 -18.21
N ARG A 762 31.32 -0.52 -19.48
CA ARG A 762 30.41 -0.53 -20.61
C ARG A 762 30.89 -1.42 -21.77
N ASP A 763 31.84 -2.33 -21.52
CA ASP A 763 32.37 -3.24 -22.53
C ASP A 763 31.25 -4.00 -23.23
N GLU A 764 31.25 -3.98 -24.57
CA GLU A 764 30.22 -4.59 -25.38
C GLU A 764 30.09 -6.10 -25.08
N ASN A 765 28.85 -6.57 -25.01
CA ASN A 765 28.50 -7.95 -24.66
C ASN A 765 28.87 -8.39 -23.23
N THR A 766 29.25 -7.45 -22.36
CA THR A 766 29.42 -7.72 -20.93
C THR A 766 28.14 -7.35 -20.16
N ASP A 767 27.64 -8.27 -19.36
CA ASP A 767 26.49 -8.06 -18.51
C ASP A 767 26.97 -7.64 -17.13
N PHE A 768 26.32 -6.63 -16.55
CA PHE A 768 26.69 -6.01 -15.29
C PHE A 768 25.55 -6.01 -14.29
N VAL A 769 25.90 -6.04 -13.02
CA VAL A 769 25.00 -5.70 -11.91
C VAL A 769 25.63 -4.57 -11.10
N GLY A 770 24.81 -3.63 -10.62
CA GLY A 770 25.24 -2.52 -9.77
C GLY A 770 24.37 -2.37 -8.55
N TYR A 771 25.00 -2.09 -7.40
CA TYR A 771 24.34 -1.77 -6.12
C TYR A 771 24.60 -0.31 -5.82
N LEU A 772 23.54 0.46 -5.67
CA LEU A 772 23.57 1.91 -5.49
C LEU A 772 23.05 2.25 -4.10
N PHE A 773 23.78 3.09 -3.37
CA PHE A 773 23.39 3.54 -2.03
C PHE A 773 23.44 5.06 -1.94
N ALA A 774 22.54 5.63 -1.16
CA ALA A 774 22.49 7.06 -0.87
C ALA A 774 22.23 7.34 0.62
N THR A 775 22.45 8.59 1.02
CA THR A 775 22.10 9.09 2.35
C THR A 775 20.61 9.41 2.39
N LEU A 776 19.90 8.73 3.31
CA LEU A 776 18.52 9.04 3.66
C LEU A 776 18.45 9.31 5.16
N ALA A 777 18.00 10.50 5.54
CA ALA A 777 17.98 10.95 6.94
C ALA A 777 17.29 9.94 7.87
N GLY A 778 17.96 9.55 8.94
CA GLY A 778 17.47 8.56 9.91
C GLY A 778 17.52 7.10 9.45
N VAL A 779 17.85 6.82 8.17
CA VAL A 779 17.86 5.46 7.60
C VAL A 779 19.26 5.03 7.17
N SER A 780 19.94 5.85 6.36
CA SER A 780 21.28 5.54 5.85
C SER A 780 22.18 6.77 5.80
N LYS A 781 23.49 6.53 5.87
CA LYS A 781 24.50 7.57 5.69
C LYS A 781 25.68 7.02 4.90
N VAL A 782 26.01 7.70 3.80
CA VAL A 782 27.28 7.57 3.10
C VAL A 782 28.11 8.81 3.40
N GLY A 783 29.36 8.66 3.78
CA GLY A 783 30.18 9.79 4.17
C GLY A 783 31.66 9.47 4.31
N THR A 784 32.43 10.47 4.67
CA THR A 784 33.88 10.35 4.89
C THR A 784 34.27 10.98 6.21
N TYR A 785 35.35 10.47 6.81
CA TYR A 785 35.97 11.08 7.97
C TYR A 785 37.49 10.98 7.88
N THR A 786 38.19 11.83 8.59
CA THR A 786 39.68 11.78 8.70
C THR A 786 40.09 11.28 10.08
N GLY A 787 40.86 10.18 10.10
CA GLY A 787 41.39 9.65 11.34
C GLY A 787 42.31 10.63 12.07
N THR A 788 42.20 10.73 13.38
CA THR A 788 42.95 11.65 14.24
C THR A 788 44.07 11.01 15.02
N GLY A 789 44.12 9.66 15.01
CA GLY A 789 45.03 8.88 15.90
C GLY A 789 44.54 8.78 17.33
N ALA A 790 43.31 9.23 17.62
CA ALA A 790 42.63 9.17 18.90
C ALA A 790 41.14 8.82 18.67
N ASN A 791 40.39 8.61 19.75
CA ASN A 791 38.94 8.39 19.65
C ASN A 791 38.28 9.55 18.90
N LEU A 792 37.48 9.21 17.90
CA LEU A 792 36.77 10.15 17.04
C LEU A 792 35.30 9.79 16.99
N ASN A 793 34.46 10.71 17.38
CA ASN A 793 33.01 10.55 17.20
C ASN A 793 32.63 10.92 15.75
N VAL A 794 32.10 9.97 15.00
CA VAL A 794 31.60 10.15 13.64
C VAL A 794 30.08 10.22 13.68
N ASP A 795 29.53 11.41 13.52
CA ASP A 795 28.09 11.65 13.50
C ASP A 795 27.49 11.20 12.17
N CYS A 796 26.67 10.16 12.19
CA CYS A 796 25.92 9.66 11.06
C CYS A 796 24.48 10.18 11.01
N GLY A 797 24.06 11.02 11.97
CA GLY A 797 22.71 11.56 12.07
C GLY A 797 21.65 10.55 12.56
N PHE A 798 22.07 9.44 13.21
CA PHE A 798 21.16 8.42 13.76
C PHE A 798 20.96 8.64 15.26
N THR A 799 19.71 8.66 15.71
CA THR A 799 19.38 8.81 17.14
C THR A 799 19.60 7.53 17.95
N GLY A 800 19.56 6.37 17.31
CA GLY A 800 19.71 5.04 17.93
C GLY A 800 21.07 4.36 17.67
N GLY A 801 22.03 5.08 17.06
CA GLY A 801 23.31 4.51 16.61
C GLY A 801 23.20 3.73 15.29
N ALA A 802 24.33 3.29 14.77
CA ALA A 802 24.41 2.56 13.51
C ALA A 802 24.23 1.04 13.76
N ARG A 803 23.34 0.40 12.97
CA ARG A 803 23.15 -1.05 12.99
C ARG A 803 24.23 -1.80 12.21
N PHE A 804 24.58 -1.25 11.03
CA PHE A 804 25.56 -1.80 10.08
C PHE A 804 26.52 -0.70 9.64
N ILE A 805 27.83 -1.01 9.60
CA ILE A 805 28.87 -0.06 9.19
C ILE A 805 29.83 -0.76 8.23
N LEU A 806 30.05 -0.16 7.05
CA LEU A 806 31.06 -0.56 6.09
C LEU A 806 32.11 0.54 5.98
N ILE A 807 33.36 0.22 6.26
CA ILE A 807 34.45 1.20 6.25
C ILE A 807 35.59 0.77 5.32
N LYS A 808 36.06 1.71 4.53
CA LYS A 808 37.27 1.57 3.70
C LYS A 808 38.21 2.73 3.91
N ARG A 809 39.48 2.41 4.13
CA ARG A 809 40.55 3.40 4.14
C ARG A 809 40.76 3.95 2.72
N THR A 810 40.81 5.27 2.58
CA THR A 810 40.86 5.95 1.27
C THR A 810 42.23 6.53 0.89
N ASP A 811 43.17 6.70 1.83
CA ASP A 811 44.48 7.31 1.59
C ASP A 811 45.62 6.29 1.46
N SER A 812 45.36 5.01 1.72
CA SER A 812 46.32 3.91 1.66
C SER A 812 45.62 2.57 1.44
N SER A 813 46.37 1.50 1.27
CA SER A 813 45.83 0.14 1.30
C SER A 813 45.21 -0.18 2.67
N GLY A 814 44.16 -0.97 2.68
CA GLY A 814 43.40 -1.40 3.83
C GLY A 814 42.19 -2.23 3.39
N ASP A 815 41.75 -3.12 4.23
CA ASP A 815 40.59 -3.96 3.92
C ASP A 815 39.26 -3.19 4.00
N TRP A 816 38.20 -3.81 3.55
CA TRP A 816 36.83 -3.37 3.73
C TRP A 816 36.25 -3.95 5.01
N TYR A 817 36.17 -3.15 6.04
CA TYR A 817 35.69 -3.57 7.36
C TYR A 817 34.18 -3.52 7.45
N VAL A 818 33.57 -4.63 7.87
CA VAL A 818 32.13 -4.76 8.13
C VAL A 818 31.90 -4.93 9.61
N TYR A 819 31.14 -4.04 10.21
CA TYR A 819 30.69 -4.11 11.60
C TYR A 819 29.16 -4.19 11.63
N ASP A 820 28.63 -4.94 12.58
CA ASP A 820 27.20 -5.07 12.80
C ASP A 820 26.92 -5.21 14.30
N SER A 821 25.93 -4.48 14.80
CA SER A 821 25.57 -4.49 16.22
C SER A 821 25.08 -5.86 16.72
N ILE A 822 24.56 -6.74 15.86
CA ILE A 822 24.25 -8.15 16.22
C ILE A 822 25.53 -8.95 16.49
N LEU A 823 26.61 -8.68 15.78
CA LEU A 823 27.91 -9.33 16.03
C LEU A 823 28.54 -8.86 17.32
N GLY A 824 28.00 -7.82 17.96
CA GLY A 824 28.39 -7.34 19.27
C GLY A 824 29.35 -6.16 19.25
N ILE A 825 28.98 -5.04 18.68
CA ILE A 825 29.73 -3.78 18.85
C ILE A 825 29.61 -3.36 20.33
N SER A 826 30.74 -3.26 21.02
CA SER A 826 30.80 -2.82 22.41
C SER A 826 32.14 -2.15 22.71
N VAL A 827 32.16 -1.28 23.72
CA VAL A 827 33.39 -0.60 24.16
C VAL A 827 34.53 -1.60 24.42
N GLY A 828 35.60 -1.45 23.67
CA GLY A 828 36.82 -2.27 23.79
C GLY A 828 36.75 -3.67 23.16
N SER A 829 35.60 -4.03 22.53
CA SER A 829 35.46 -5.33 21.85
C SER A 829 34.44 -5.27 20.76
N SER A 830 34.86 -4.97 19.54
CA SER A 830 34.00 -4.90 18.36
C SER A 830 34.47 -5.93 17.32
N PRO A 831 33.75 -7.05 17.18
CA PRO A 831 34.02 -8.02 16.12
C PRO A 831 33.80 -7.40 14.74
N TYR A 832 34.65 -7.82 13.80
CA TYR A 832 34.50 -7.39 12.41
C TYR A 832 34.73 -8.52 11.41
N LEU A 833 34.24 -8.31 10.21
CA LEU A 833 34.49 -9.12 9.03
C LEU A 833 35.15 -8.27 7.94
N LEU A 834 35.82 -8.92 7.01
CA LEU A 834 36.45 -8.27 5.85
C LEU A 834 35.68 -8.66 4.57
N LEU A 835 35.01 -7.70 3.95
CA LEU A 835 34.19 -7.93 2.75
C LEU A 835 35.01 -8.48 1.56
N ASN A 836 36.28 -8.11 1.50
CA ASN A 836 37.25 -8.53 0.46
C ASN A 836 38.08 -9.77 0.84
N SER A 837 37.69 -10.50 1.90
CA SER A 837 38.49 -11.64 2.37
C SER A 837 37.61 -12.83 2.74
N THR A 838 38.12 -14.03 2.48
CA THR A 838 37.53 -15.29 2.96
C THR A 838 37.76 -15.53 4.45
N ALA A 839 38.53 -14.70 5.14
CA ALA A 839 38.87 -14.84 6.56
C ALA A 839 37.59 -14.90 7.43
N ALA A 840 37.70 -15.65 8.51
CA ALA A 840 36.71 -15.72 9.55
C ALA A 840 36.58 -14.40 10.32
N GLN A 841 35.54 -14.26 11.11
CA GLN A 841 35.32 -13.11 11.98
C GLN A 841 36.53 -12.90 12.91
N VAL A 842 37.01 -11.68 13.01
CA VAL A 842 38.04 -11.26 13.98
C VAL A 842 37.31 -10.66 15.18
N SER A 843 37.70 -11.11 16.39
CA SER A 843 37.15 -10.64 17.66
C SER A 843 38.22 -9.99 18.53
N GLY A 844 37.82 -9.23 19.55
CA GLY A 844 38.71 -8.65 20.54
C GLY A 844 39.44 -7.39 20.12
N THR A 845 38.93 -6.64 19.12
CA THR A 845 39.48 -5.35 18.71
C THR A 845 38.53 -4.23 19.13
N GLY A 846 39.03 -3.15 19.70
CA GLY A 846 38.23 -1.96 20.09
C GLY A 846 38.38 -0.85 19.06
N TYR A 847 38.11 -1.12 17.77
CA TYR A 847 38.23 -0.12 16.72
C TYR A 847 36.98 0.75 16.58
N ILE A 848 35.82 0.22 16.97
CA ILE A 848 34.52 0.90 16.94
C ILE A 848 33.80 0.61 18.25
N ASP A 849 33.21 1.64 18.84
CA ASP A 849 32.46 1.56 20.09
C ASP A 849 30.99 1.99 19.88
#